data_0168cc4caf4759e360995b3dd694bc89
#
_entry.id   0168cc4caf4759e360995b3dd694bc89
#
_cell.length_a   1.000
_cell.length_b   1.000
_cell.length_c   1.000
_cell.angle_alpha   90.00
_cell.angle_beta   90.00
_cell.angle_gamma   90.00
#
_symmetry.space_group_name_H-M   'P 1'
#
loop_
_entity.id
_entity.type
_entity.pdbx_description
1 polymer ?
#
loop_
_entity_poly.entity_id
_entity_poly.type
_entity_poly.pdbx_seq_one_letter_code
_entity_poly.pdbx_strand_id
1 'polypeptide(L)'
;MKKKTDNKPNVGKSDIPNKVMTAIKGETVHFIIGLLCVIFGVYMLLAFSSFFFTGGNDQSILSHPNPGELLETGNRIQNYAGARGAQLSQFLINDCFGISAYFIIAFLIVAGMKLMKAYEFNLWKWFVSCTALMIWFSITLGFAFGGVLEDSFLYPGGLHGYNVSQWICSQVGAPGLILILLVTGILIGVFFTKGTIDVVRKAFRPSLPRRNKEKDENKDSETLSDKQESPAEYQVKNNKETKNEPVENAVSEQTDETDTYEDSKPVEIELEPVETTAPLQVETSKPISNKETTPVPVETNKEEEDENEYSEPAFEINNERKEEDEEYRGNINQPYNPRLDLEHYKFPTLDLLNSYGDHEPTIDMEEQNANKNRIIQVLRSFGIEISSIKASVGPTITLYEITPAEGVRISKIRNLEDDIALSLSALGIRIIAPIPGKGTIGIEVPNANPRIVPMSSILASKKFQETTFDLPVALGKTITNEVFMVDLTKAPHMLVAGATGQGKSVGLNAIVTSLLYKKHPSELKFVIIDPKKVEFAIYAPIEKHFLAKLPDASDAIITDVSKVVQTLNSLCVEMDTRYDLLRKAGCRNIKEYNAKFTSRQLNPENGHRFMPYIVIIIDEFGDLIMTAGKEVELPICRIAQLARAVGIHAIIATQRPTTNIITGTIKANFPARVAFRVASMMDSRTILDRPGAQQLIGKGDMLYLQGNDPVRVQCAFVDTPEVEKIAEYISHQQGYPTAFILPEYVDENAESSSAADVDMNRLDPLFEEAARLVIYHQQGSTSLIQRKFSIGYNRAGRIMDQLERAGIVGPANGSKARDVLCMDENDLDMRLNNLKNQ
;
A
#
# COMPACT_ATOMS: atom_id res chain seq x y z
N MET A 1 56.62 32.65 59.46
CA MET A 1 56.54 32.47 58.00
C MET A 1 55.18 31.86 57.64
N LYS A 2 54.22 32.69 57.18
CA LYS A 2 52.88 32.32 56.82
C LYS A 2 52.78 32.34 55.30
N LYS A 3 52.42 31.24 54.66
CA LYS A 3 52.13 31.16 53.23
C LYS A 3 50.70 31.73 52.98
N LYS A 4 50.61 32.73 52.08
CA LYS A 4 49.34 33.21 51.46
C LYS A 4 48.90 32.17 50.46
N THR A 5 47.64 31.79 50.55
CA THR A 5 46.97 31.04 49.55
C THR A 5 46.05 32.00 48.69
N ASP A 6 46.30 31.99 47.37
CA ASP A 6 45.54 32.74 46.41
C ASP A 6 44.11 32.18 46.22
N ASN A 7 43.12 33.05 46.35
CA ASN A 7 41.74 32.78 45.99
C ASN A 7 41.50 33.03 44.51
N LYS A 8 41.18 31.99 43.73
CA LYS A 8 40.56 32.10 42.40
C LYS A 8 39.05 32.15 42.58
N PRO A 9 38.33 32.99 41.87
CA PRO A 9 36.88 33.03 41.94
C PRO A 9 36.28 31.84 41.22
N ASN A 10 35.38 31.12 41.90
CA ASN A 10 34.61 29.98 41.42
C ASN A 10 33.42 30.53 40.59
N VAL A 11 33.46 30.24 39.30
CA VAL A 11 32.33 30.54 38.38
C VAL A 11 31.20 29.60 38.73
N GLY A 12 30.04 30.18 39.14
CA GLY A 12 28.89 29.47 39.60
C GLY A 12 28.32 28.51 38.54
N LYS A 13 28.30 27.22 38.90
CA LYS A 13 27.44 26.25 38.25
C LYS A 13 26.00 26.59 38.60
N SER A 14 25.13 26.73 37.57
CA SER A 14 23.71 27.06 37.69
C SER A 14 23.01 26.11 38.69
N ASP A 15 22.47 26.68 39.76
CA ASP A 15 21.70 25.96 40.81
C ASP A 15 20.25 25.63 40.39
N ILE A 16 19.92 25.74 39.10
CA ILE A 16 18.57 25.52 38.59
C ILE A 16 18.12 24.04 38.73
N PRO A 17 18.94 22.99 38.45
CA PRO A 17 18.46 21.62 38.59
C PRO A 17 18.16 21.20 40.03
N ASN A 18 18.87 21.74 41.03
CA ASN A 18 18.67 21.34 42.41
C ASN A 18 17.41 21.98 43.06
N LYS A 19 17.01 23.19 42.67
CA LYS A 19 15.74 23.81 43.10
C LYS A 19 14.51 23.16 42.50
N VAL A 20 14.58 22.73 41.25
CA VAL A 20 13.49 21.98 40.59
C VAL A 20 13.36 20.60 41.22
N MET A 21 14.45 19.92 41.51
CA MET A 21 14.46 18.58 42.13
C MET A 21 13.98 18.59 43.59
N THR A 22 14.19 19.65 44.34
CA THR A 22 13.64 19.82 45.69
C THR A 22 12.19 20.25 45.72
N ALA A 23 11.71 21.02 44.72
CA ALA A 23 10.30 21.35 44.54
C ALA A 23 9.49 20.09 44.18
N ILE A 24 10.03 19.19 43.35
CA ILE A 24 9.36 17.91 42.95
C ILE A 24 9.21 16.96 44.14
N LYS A 25 10.06 17.06 45.17
CA LYS A 25 9.97 16.27 46.41
C LYS A 25 8.99 16.80 47.43
N GLY A 26 8.34 17.90 47.15
CA GLY A 26 7.32 18.50 48.04
C GLY A 26 6.07 17.62 48.17
N GLU A 27 5.57 17.45 49.40
CA GLU A 27 4.36 16.64 49.67
C GLU A 27 3.14 17.08 48.88
N THR A 28 2.99 18.38 48.70
CA THR A 28 1.92 18.98 47.89
C THR A 28 1.99 18.55 46.41
N VAL A 29 3.18 18.46 45.84
CA VAL A 29 3.39 18.02 44.44
C VAL A 29 2.99 16.57 44.25
N HIS A 30 3.38 15.72 45.20
CA HIS A 30 3.00 14.30 45.20
C HIS A 30 1.49 14.12 45.31
N PHE A 31 0.82 14.89 46.14
CA PHE A 31 -0.61 14.89 46.29
C PHE A 31 -1.33 15.33 44.99
N ILE A 32 -0.86 16.42 44.35
CA ILE A 32 -1.45 16.93 43.09
C ILE A 32 -1.27 15.89 41.98
N ILE A 33 -0.07 15.31 41.84
CA ILE A 33 0.20 14.27 40.83
C ILE A 33 -0.68 13.04 41.10
N GLY A 34 -0.81 12.63 42.36
CA GLY A 34 -1.66 11.51 42.75
C GLY A 34 -3.13 11.75 42.41
N LEU A 35 -3.62 12.96 42.67
CA LEU A 35 -4.99 13.36 42.29
C LEU A 35 -5.20 13.34 40.78
N LEU A 36 -4.25 13.87 40.01
CA LEU A 36 -4.28 13.85 38.55
C LEU A 36 -4.31 12.41 37.99
N CYS A 37 -3.51 11.50 38.57
CA CYS A 37 -3.50 10.09 38.19
C CYS A 37 -4.88 9.43 38.43
N VAL A 38 -5.55 9.73 39.56
CA VAL A 38 -6.89 9.19 39.84
C VAL A 38 -7.92 9.78 38.87
N ILE A 39 -7.91 11.09 38.67
CA ILE A 39 -8.83 11.75 37.72
C ILE A 39 -8.66 11.20 36.32
N PHE A 40 -7.41 11.04 35.86
CA PHE A 40 -7.11 10.45 34.56
C PHE A 40 -7.53 8.99 34.47
N GLY A 41 -7.37 8.20 35.53
CA GLY A 41 -7.87 6.84 35.63
C GLY A 41 -9.40 6.76 35.51
N VAL A 42 -10.11 7.66 36.15
CA VAL A 42 -11.59 7.77 36.02
C VAL A 42 -11.99 8.20 34.62
N TYR A 43 -11.29 9.17 34.02
CA TYR A 43 -11.52 9.57 32.64
C TYR A 43 -11.34 8.38 31.66
N MET A 44 -10.24 7.60 31.79
CA MET A 44 -10.04 6.40 30.99
C MET A 44 -11.14 5.35 31.22
N LEU A 45 -11.61 5.19 32.46
CA LEU A 45 -12.68 4.26 32.77
C LEU A 45 -13.97 4.62 32.02
N LEU A 46 -14.33 5.90 31.99
CA LEU A 46 -15.48 6.40 31.23
C LEU A 46 -15.29 6.20 29.72
N ALA A 47 -14.09 6.54 29.21
CA ALA A 47 -13.77 6.39 27.79
C ALA A 47 -13.89 4.93 27.33
N PHE A 48 -13.29 3.99 28.09
CA PHE A 48 -13.29 2.58 27.77
C PHE A 48 -14.68 1.95 27.88
N SER A 49 -15.42 2.32 28.93
CA SER A 49 -16.78 1.81 29.10
C SER A 49 -17.74 2.30 28.01
N SER A 50 -17.60 3.57 27.58
CA SER A 50 -18.36 4.11 26.45
C SER A 50 -18.00 3.43 25.14
N PHE A 51 -16.73 3.07 24.93
CA PHE A 51 -16.24 2.47 23.70
C PHE A 51 -16.95 1.15 23.34
N PHE A 52 -17.38 0.36 24.31
CA PHE A 52 -18.13 -0.88 24.05
C PHE A 52 -19.47 -0.64 23.35
N PHE A 53 -20.07 0.52 23.54
CA PHE A 53 -21.38 0.87 22.99
C PHE A 53 -21.29 1.80 21.77
N THR A 54 -20.26 2.63 21.71
CA THR A 54 -20.12 3.65 20.68
C THR A 54 -19.00 3.39 19.69
N GLY A 55 -18.10 2.43 19.98
CA GLY A 55 -16.86 2.19 19.23
C GLY A 55 -17.09 1.84 17.76
N GLY A 56 -18.14 1.10 17.43
CA GLY A 56 -18.45 0.76 16.03
C GLY A 56 -18.80 1.99 15.18
N ASN A 57 -19.53 2.94 15.75
CA ASN A 57 -19.88 4.18 15.05
C ASN A 57 -18.69 5.16 14.99
N ASP A 58 -17.92 5.23 16.07
CA ASP A 58 -16.80 6.16 16.21
C ASP A 58 -15.59 5.70 15.38
N GLN A 59 -15.41 4.38 15.14
CA GLN A 59 -14.29 3.81 14.43
C GLN A 59 -14.21 4.30 12.98
N SER A 60 -15.33 4.45 12.29
CA SER A 60 -15.37 4.95 10.91
C SER A 60 -14.86 6.39 10.80
N ILE A 61 -15.05 7.20 11.85
CA ILE A 61 -14.63 8.60 11.94
C ILE A 61 -13.15 8.69 12.37
N LEU A 62 -12.72 7.78 13.26
CA LEU A 62 -11.36 7.80 13.83
C LEU A 62 -10.32 7.19 12.88
N SER A 63 -10.73 6.32 11.94
CA SER A 63 -9.80 5.66 11.01
C SER A 63 -9.19 6.60 9.97
N HIS A 64 -9.76 7.81 9.75
CA HIS A 64 -9.25 8.77 8.76
C HIS A 64 -9.35 10.23 9.25
N PRO A 65 -8.64 10.62 10.31
CA PRO A 65 -8.69 12.00 10.80
C PRO A 65 -7.85 12.93 9.92
N ASN A 66 -8.51 13.83 9.18
CA ASN A 66 -7.81 14.97 8.57
C ASN A 66 -7.31 15.94 9.67
N PRO A 67 -6.12 16.57 9.51
CA PRO A 67 -5.63 17.56 10.48
C PRO A 67 -6.60 18.76 10.57
N GLY A 68 -7.29 18.91 11.69
CA GLY A 68 -8.30 19.94 11.93
C GLY A 68 -9.73 19.42 12.05
N GLU A 69 -10.09 18.34 11.40
CA GLU A 69 -11.43 17.74 11.41
C GLU A 69 -11.84 17.23 12.80
N LEU A 70 -10.89 16.83 13.64
CA LEU A 70 -11.10 16.46 15.03
C LEU A 70 -11.51 17.61 15.95
N LEU A 71 -11.27 18.86 15.53
CA LEU A 71 -11.73 20.06 16.25
C LEU A 71 -13.16 20.44 15.84
N GLU A 72 -13.55 20.18 14.60
CA GLU A 72 -14.88 20.46 14.05
C GLU A 72 -15.86 19.30 14.22
N THR A 73 -15.37 18.05 14.24
CA THR A 73 -16.16 16.82 14.27
C THR A 73 -16.58 16.40 15.69
N GLY A 74 -16.22 17.14 16.72
CA GLY A 74 -16.52 16.80 18.13
C GLY A 74 -17.99 16.48 18.42
N ASN A 75 -18.93 16.97 17.62
CA ASN A 75 -20.37 16.69 17.75
C ASN A 75 -20.84 15.37 17.11
N ARG A 76 -19.98 14.67 16.36
CA ARG A 76 -20.33 13.40 15.69
C ARG A 76 -19.81 12.17 16.44
N ILE A 77 -18.84 12.35 17.35
CA ILE A 77 -18.26 11.26 18.14
C ILE A 77 -19.17 11.02 19.34
N GLN A 78 -19.62 9.77 19.48
CA GLN A 78 -20.60 9.37 20.50
C GLN A 78 -19.96 8.94 21.82
N ASN A 79 -18.63 8.80 21.90
CA ASN A 79 -17.94 8.44 23.13
C ASN A 79 -18.09 9.52 24.19
N TYR A 80 -18.54 9.14 25.40
CA TYR A 80 -18.77 10.06 26.52
C TYR A 80 -17.53 10.85 26.96
N ALA A 81 -16.33 10.36 26.69
CA ALA A 81 -15.08 11.06 26.94
C ALA A 81 -14.59 11.90 25.74
N GLY A 82 -15.44 12.10 24.72
CA GLY A 82 -15.17 12.87 23.53
C GLY A 82 -14.14 12.23 22.58
N ALA A 83 -13.69 12.99 21.57
CA ALA A 83 -12.80 12.51 20.52
C ALA A 83 -11.47 11.92 21.05
N ARG A 84 -10.88 12.56 22.06
CA ARG A 84 -9.63 12.08 22.68
C ARG A 84 -9.84 10.80 23.48
N GLY A 85 -10.99 10.66 24.14
CA GLY A 85 -11.38 9.42 24.82
C GLY A 85 -11.59 8.28 23.83
N ALA A 86 -12.27 8.53 22.72
CA ALA A 86 -12.49 7.56 21.66
C ALA A 86 -11.15 7.09 21.04
N GLN A 87 -10.23 8.02 20.71
CA GLN A 87 -8.89 7.67 20.19
C GLN A 87 -8.08 6.83 21.18
N LEU A 88 -8.07 7.22 22.45
CA LEU A 88 -7.34 6.51 23.50
C LEU A 88 -7.91 5.09 23.69
N SER A 89 -9.24 4.95 23.64
CA SER A 89 -9.92 3.65 23.74
C SER A 89 -9.63 2.77 22.54
N GLN A 90 -9.71 3.30 21.31
CA GLN A 90 -9.35 2.59 20.09
C GLN A 90 -7.92 2.06 20.18
N PHE A 91 -6.97 2.91 20.54
CA PHE A 91 -5.56 2.56 20.63
C PHE A 91 -5.29 1.49 21.70
N LEU A 92 -5.77 1.66 22.93
CA LEU A 92 -5.45 0.75 24.04
C LEU A 92 -6.25 -0.56 24.00
N ILE A 93 -7.52 -0.50 23.52
CA ILE A 93 -8.38 -1.69 23.47
C ILE A 93 -8.15 -2.46 22.16
N ASN A 94 -8.32 -1.84 20.99
CA ASN A 94 -8.21 -2.58 19.73
C ASN A 94 -6.78 -2.78 19.26
N ASP A 95 -5.97 -1.70 19.24
CA ASP A 95 -4.63 -1.78 18.66
C ASP A 95 -3.59 -2.38 19.63
N CYS A 96 -3.86 -2.33 20.96
CA CYS A 96 -2.94 -2.87 21.96
C CYS A 96 -3.48 -4.13 22.65
N PHE A 97 -4.07 -4.00 23.85
CA PHE A 97 -4.22 -5.10 24.78
C PHE A 97 -5.65 -5.64 24.96
N GLY A 98 -6.63 -5.12 24.25
CA GLY A 98 -8.02 -5.52 24.38
C GLY A 98 -8.66 -5.07 25.69
N ILE A 99 -9.62 -5.85 26.16
CA ILE A 99 -10.30 -5.64 27.45
C ILE A 99 -9.29 -5.62 28.62
N SER A 100 -8.16 -6.31 28.49
CA SER A 100 -7.15 -6.33 29.54
C SER A 100 -6.47 -4.96 29.77
N ALA A 101 -6.67 -3.96 28.91
CA ALA A 101 -6.22 -2.58 29.14
C ALA A 101 -6.80 -1.95 30.43
N TYR A 102 -7.89 -2.48 30.98
CA TYR A 102 -8.43 -2.04 32.28
C TYR A 102 -7.44 -2.21 33.45
N PHE A 103 -6.46 -3.10 33.36
CA PHE A 103 -5.39 -3.23 34.36
C PHE A 103 -4.49 -1.97 34.41
N ILE A 104 -4.39 -1.19 33.33
CA ILE A 104 -3.71 0.10 33.32
C ILE A 104 -4.45 1.09 34.23
N ILE A 105 -5.78 1.12 34.13
CA ILE A 105 -6.63 1.99 34.95
C ILE A 105 -6.51 1.61 36.44
N ALA A 106 -6.56 0.33 36.73
CA ALA A 106 -6.38 -0.19 38.08
C ALA A 106 -5.02 0.24 38.68
N PHE A 107 -3.94 0.11 37.90
CA PHE A 107 -2.61 0.57 38.35
C PHE A 107 -2.55 2.09 38.56
N LEU A 108 -3.13 2.91 37.68
CA LEU A 108 -3.16 4.37 37.78
C LEU A 108 -3.88 4.81 39.06
N ILE A 109 -5.03 4.20 39.38
CA ILE A 109 -5.78 4.50 40.60
C ILE A 109 -4.96 4.14 41.84
N VAL A 110 -4.35 2.96 41.89
CA VAL A 110 -3.53 2.51 43.04
C VAL A 110 -2.28 3.40 43.19
N ALA A 111 -1.64 3.77 42.08
CA ALA A 111 -0.50 4.68 42.08
C ALA A 111 -0.89 6.08 42.59
N GLY A 112 -2.04 6.60 42.15
CA GLY A 112 -2.58 7.86 42.59
C GLY A 112 -2.91 7.87 44.10
N MET A 113 -3.59 6.83 44.60
CA MET A 113 -3.90 6.67 46.02
C MET A 113 -2.64 6.63 46.89
N LYS A 114 -1.58 5.94 46.44
CA LYS A 114 -0.31 5.92 47.16
C LYS A 114 0.40 7.27 47.15
N LEU A 115 0.41 7.98 45.98
CA LEU A 115 1.02 9.31 45.88
C LEU A 115 0.32 10.33 46.78
N MET A 116 -1.03 10.20 46.94
CA MET A 116 -1.80 11.01 47.87
C MET A 116 -1.64 10.60 49.34
N LYS A 117 -0.89 9.56 49.63
CA LYS A 117 -0.76 8.92 50.96
C LYS A 117 -2.09 8.45 51.58
N ALA A 118 -3.07 8.17 50.76
CA ALA A 118 -4.36 7.65 51.20
C ALA A 118 -4.26 6.18 51.67
N TYR A 119 -3.41 5.41 51.02
CA TYR A 119 -3.11 3.99 51.33
C TYR A 119 -1.64 3.64 51.08
N GLU A 120 -1.09 2.73 51.91
CA GLU A 120 0.26 2.21 51.71
C GLU A 120 0.25 0.94 50.86
N PHE A 121 0.47 1.08 49.56
CA PHE A 121 0.64 -0.03 48.63
C PHE A 121 2.11 -0.18 48.22
N ASN A 122 2.53 -1.43 47.96
CA ASN A 122 3.80 -1.67 47.29
C ASN A 122 3.62 -1.50 45.79
N LEU A 123 3.98 -0.29 45.26
CA LEU A 123 3.79 0.07 43.86
C LEU A 123 4.46 -0.88 42.89
N TRP A 124 5.65 -1.38 43.22
CA TRP A 124 6.38 -2.32 42.36
C TRP A 124 5.65 -3.64 42.22
N LYS A 125 5.10 -4.16 43.33
CA LYS A 125 4.30 -5.39 43.31
C LYS A 125 3.02 -5.19 42.46
N TRP A 126 2.33 -4.05 42.62
CA TRP A 126 1.14 -3.74 41.83
C TRP A 126 1.44 -3.53 40.35
N PHE A 127 2.55 -2.86 40.02
CA PHE A 127 3.00 -2.67 38.63
C PHE A 127 3.24 -4.01 37.93
N VAL A 128 4.08 -4.86 38.53
CA VAL A 128 4.39 -6.20 37.98
C VAL A 128 3.12 -7.04 37.86
N SER A 129 2.25 -6.99 38.86
CA SER A 129 1.00 -7.75 38.87
C SER A 129 0.02 -7.30 37.76
N CYS A 130 -0.24 -6.01 37.65
CA CYS A 130 -1.12 -5.48 36.61
C CYS A 130 -0.58 -5.73 35.20
N THR A 131 0.73 -5.57 35.00
CA THR A 131 1.38 -5.86 33.72
C THR A 131 1.31 -7.33 33.36
N ALA A 132 1.62 -8.23 34.30
CA ALA A 132 1.56 -9.67 34.06
C ALA A 132 0.13 -10.14 33.74
N LEU A 133 -0.85 -9.65 34.49
CA LEU A 133 -2.28 -9.95 34.22
C LEU A 133 -2.73 -9.38 32.88
N MET A 134 -2.37 -8.16 32.56
CA MET A 134 -2.71 -7.52 31.29
C MET A 134 -2.22 -8.35 30.10
N ILE A 135 -0.96 -8.74 30.10
CA ILE A 135 -0.38 -9.55 29.02
C ILE A 135 -1.03 -10.92 28.97
N TRP A 136 -1.20 -11.59 30.12
CA TRP A 136 -1.77 -12.93 30.21
C TRP A 136 -3.23 -12.95 29.71
N PHE A 137 -4.07 -12.00 30.17
CA PHE A 137 -5.46 -11.90 29.72
C PHE A 137 -5.56 -11.49 28.23
N SER A 138 -4.70 -10.59 27.76
CA SER A 138 -4.64 -10.21 26.35
C SER A 138 -4.43 -11.43 25.45
N ILE A 139 -3.43 -12.27 25.76
CA ILE A 139 -3.13 -13.49 24.97
C ILE A 139 -4.26 -14.51 25.10
N THR A 140 -4.80 -14.70 26.32
CA THR A 140 -5.90 -15.64 26.57
C THR A 140 -7.17 -15.27 25.79
N LEU A 141 -7.56 -13.99 25.83
CA LEU A 141 -8.73 -13.50 25.11
C LEU A 141 -8.49 -13.47 23.58
N GLY A 142 -7.27 -13.15 23.15
CA GLY A 142 -6.88 -13.22 21.75
C GLY A 142 -6.95 -14.62 21.18
N PHE A 143 -6.55 -15.64 21.96
CA PHE A 143 -6.67 -17.04 21.59
C PHE A 143 -8.12 -17.55 21.62
N ALA A 144 -8.88 -17.22 22.66
CA ALA A 144 -10.24 -17.72 22.85
C ALA A 144 -11.25 -17.14 21.84
N PHE A 145 -11.08 -15.87 21.46
CA PHE A 145 -12.06 -15.15 20.64
C PHE A 145 -11.52 -14.72 19.26
N GLY A 146 -10.24 -14.93 18.97
CA GLY A 146 -9.60 -14.48 17.73
C GLY A 146 -10.18 -15.10 16.44
N GLY A 147 -10.81 -16.28 16.52
CA GLY A 147 -11.49 -16.93 15.39
C GLY A 147 -13.00 -16.74 15.32
N VAL A 148 -13.62 -16.20 16.37
CA VAL A 148 -15.09 -16.12 16.49
C VAL A 148 -15.62 -14.72 16.18
N LEU A 149 -14.79 -13.67 16.34
CA LEU A 149 -15.16 -12.27 16.24
C LEU A 149 -14.42 -11.51 15.11
N GLU A 150 -14.05 -12.20 14.04
CA GLU A 150 -13.33 -11.59 12.90
C GLU A 150 -14.11 -10.43 12.24
N ASP A 151 -15.44 -10.45 12.31
CA ASP A 151 -16.32 -9.40 11.76
C ASP A 151 -16.74 -8.35 12.79
N SER A 152 -16.24 -8.42 14.03
CA SER A 152 -16.57 -7.46 15.09
C SER A 152 -15.62 -6.26 15.08
N PHE A 153 -16.16 -5.07 15.41
CA PHE A 153 -15.35 -3.87 15.62
C PHE A 153 -14.45 -3.96 16.86
N LEU A 154 -14.75 -4.90 17.79
CA LEU A 154 -14.03 -5.06 19.05
C LEU A 154 -13.15 -6.31 19.02
N TYR A 155 -11.88 -6.14 19.30
CA TYR A 155 -10.93 -7.23 19.52
C TYR A 155 -10.72 -7.46 21.02
N PRO A 156 -11.35 -8.50 21.64
CA PRO A 156 -11.30 -8.69 23.10
C PRO A 156 -9.88 -8.84 23.67
N GLY A 157 -8.98 -9.47 22.95
CA GLY A 157 -7.55 -9.57 23.29
C GLY A 157 -6.68 -8.42 22.79
N GLY A 158 -7.24 -7.54 21.95
CA GLY A 158 -6.49 -6.55 21.19
C GLY A 158 -5.59 -7.19 20.13
N LEU A 159 -5.01 -6.36 19.27
CA LEU A 159 -4.10 -6.83 18.21
C LEU A 159 -2.85 -7.52 18.79
N HIS A 160 -2.35 -7.08 19.96
CA HIS A 160 -1.24 -7.73 20.67
C HIS A 160 -1.60 -9.17 21.06
N GLY A 161 -2.76 -9.39 21.71
CA GLY A 161 -3.18 -10.72 22.15
C GLY A 161 -3.40 -11.66 20.97
N TYR A 162 -4.03 -11.18 19.90
CA TYR A 162 -4.25 -11.93 18.67
C TYR A 162 -2.91 -12.35 18.01
N ASN A 163 -2.01 -11.41 17.74
CA ASN A 163 -0.75 -11.69 17.07
C ASN A 163 0.16 -12.62 17.89
N VAL A 164 0.27 -12.39 19.21
CA VAL A 164 1.11 -13.23 20.08
C VAL A 164 0.53 -14.64 20.21
N SER A 165 -0.79 -14.77 20.33
CA SER A 165 -1.43 -16.10 20.41
C SER A 165 -1.23 -16.90 19.10
N GLN A 166 -1.39 -16.27 17.94
CA GLN A 166 -1.14 -16.87 16.63
C GLN A 166 0.34 -17.27 16.47
N TRP A 167 1.25 -16.39 16.87
CA TRP A 167 2.68 -16.69 16.82
C TRP A 167 3.05 -17.90 17.71
N ILE A 168 2.57 -17.96 18.96
CA ILE A 168 2.81 -19.11 19.83
C ILE A 168 2.16 -20.37 19.26
N CYS A 169 0.92 -20.27 18.73
CA CYS A 169 0.24 -21.39 18.09
C CYS A 169 1.03 -21.93 16.89
N SER A 170 1.69 -21.08 16.12
CA SER A 170 2.51 -21.51 15.00
C SER A 170 3.78 -22.25 15.42
N GLN A 171 4.28 -22.03 16.65
CA GLN A 171 5.50 -22.66 17.18
C GLN A 171 5.21 -23.98 17.93
N VAL A 172 4.15 -24.00 18.75
CA VAL A 172 3.89 -25.14 19.69
C VAL A 172 2.51 -25.76 19.50
N GLY A 173 1.72 -25.28 18.57
CA GLY A 173 0.33 -25.70 18.34
C GLY A 173 -0.64 -25.17 19.39
N ALA A 174 -1.94 -25.27 19.10
CA ALA A 174 -2.99 -24.83 20.03
C ALA A 174 -2.95 -25.57 21.40
N PRO A 175 -2.71 -26.91 21.50
CA PRO A 175 -2.58 -27.57 22.79
C PRO A 175 -1.39 -27.08 23.62
N GLY A 176 -0.27 -26.73 22.94
CA GLY A 176 0.92 -26.16 23.58
C GLY A 176 0.64 -24.78 24.18
N LEU A 177 -0.08 -23.91 23.46
CA LEU A 177 -0.47 -22.62 23.99
C LEU A 177 -1.40 -22.74 25.20
N ILE A 178 -2.40 -23.64 25.18
CA ILE A 178 -3.29 -23.90 26.33
C ILE A 178 -2.47 -24.29 27.57
N LEU A 179 -1.49 -25.18 27.41
CA LEU A 179 -0.62 -25.61 28.52
C LEU A 179 0.24 -24.47 29.05
N ILE A 180 0.81 -23.62 28.15
CA ILE A 180 1.58 -22.44 28.55
C ILE A 180 0.70 -21.45 29.33
N LEU A 181 -0.52 -21.18 28.86
CA LEU A 181 -1.46 -20.28 29.53
C LEU A 181 -1.88 -20.84 30.91
N LEU A 182 -2.08 -22.14 31.01
CA LEU A 182 -2.41 -22.77 32.29
C LEU A 182 -1.26 -22.68 33.30
N VAL A 183 -0.04 -23.03 32.89
CA VAL A 183 1.15 -22.95 33.75
C VAL A 183 1.45 -21.52 34.18
N THR A 184 1.44 -20.58 33.24
CA THR A 184 1.68 -19.16 33.55
C THR A 184 0.58 -18.57 34.42
N GLY A 185 -0.69 -18.97 34.22
CA GLY A 185 -1.81 -18.59 35.08
C GLY A 185 -1.66 -19.08 36.51
N ILE A 186 -1.22 -20.32 36.70
CA ILE A 186 -0.91 -20.89 38.04
C ILE A 186 0.25 -20.10 38.68
N LEU A 187 1.31 -19.83 37.96
CA LEU A 187 2.45 -19.04 38.46
C LEU A 187 2.03 -17.64 38.92
N ILE A 188 1.23 -16.94 38.11
CA ILE A 188 0.66 -15.63 38.46
C ILE A 188 -0.21 -15.77 39.72
N GLY A 189 -1.08 -16.77 39.78
CA GLY A 189 -1.94 -17.07 40.96
C GLY A 189 -1.14 -17.30 42.23
N VAL A 190 -0.04 -18.08 42.16
CA VAL A 190 0.87 -18.32 43.32
C VAL A 190 1.56 -17.02 43.75
N PHE A 191 1.94 -16.17 42.83
CA PHE A 191 2.51 -14.86 43.13
C PHE A 191 1.56 -13.93 43.90
N PHE A 192 0.24 -14.01 43.59
CA PHE A 192 -0.80 -13.22 44.26
C PHE A 192 -1.13 -13.73 45.65
N THR A 193 -1.38 -15.03 45.77
CA THR A 193 -1.91 -15.65 47.03
C THR A 193 -1.26 -17.01 47.30
N LYS A 194 -0.81 -17.19 48.53
CA LYS A 194 -0.28 -18.51 48.98
C LYS A 194 -1.38 -19.62 48.97
N GLY A 195 -2.63 -19.25 49.01
CA GLY A 195 -3.77 -20.20 48.95
C GLY A 195 -3.93 -20.90 47.60
N THR A 196 -3.36 -20.33 46.50
CA THR A 196 -3.37 -20.97 45.19
C THR A 196 -2.68 -22.32 45.18
N ILE A 197 -1.64 -22.47 46.00
CA ILE A 197 -0.90 -23.73 46.14
C ILE A 197 -1.82 -24.83 46.72
N ASP A 198 -2.67 -24.50 47.69
CA ASP A 198 -3.58 -25.45 48.32
C ASP A 198 -4.76 -25.85 47.40
N VAL A 199 -5.23 -24.93 46.55
CA VAL A 199 -6.21 -25.18 45.48
C VAL A 199 -5.63 -26.13 44.43
N VAL A 200 -4.41 -25.86 43.95
CA VAL A 200 -3.73 -26.72 42.97
C VAL A 200 -3.48 -28.11 43.56
N ARG A 201 -2.98 -28.18 44.84
CA ARG A 201 -2.83 -29.48 45.53
C ARG A 201 -4.14 -30.25 45.69
N LYS A 202 -5.25 -29.56 45.92
CA LYS A 202 -6.58 -30.18 46.05
C LYS A 202 -7.10 -30.70 44.70
N ALA A 203 -6.84 -29.97 43.61
CA ALA A 203 -7.21 -30.39 42.25
C ALA A 203 -6.43 -31.63 41.78
N PHE A 204 -5.15 -31.76 42.17
CA PHE A 204 -4.32 -32.93 41.82
C PHE A 204 -4.39 -34.10 42.84
N ARG A 205 -5.23 -34.03 43.89
CA ARG A 205 -5.49 -35.18 44.74
C ARG A 205 -6.61 -36.03 44.10
N PRO A 206 -6.32 -37.25 43.62
CA PRO A 206 -7.37 -38.12 43.07
C PRO A 206 -8.30 -38.54 44.20
N SER A 207 -9.56 -38.13 44.17
CA SER A 207 -10.60 -38.63 45.04
C SER A 207 -11.01 -40.04 44.59
N LEU A 208 -10.36 -41.07 45.13
CA LEU A 208 -10.83 -42.42 44.98
C LEU A 208 -12.18 -42.54 45.70
N PRO A 209 -13.24 -43.11 45.11
CA PRO A 209 -14.53 -43.29 45.78
C PRO A 209 -14.35 -44.25 46.94
N ARG A 210 -14.56 -43.76 48.14
CA ARG A 210 -14.67 -44.63 49.38
C ARG A 210 -15.92 -45.45 49.27
N ARG A 211 -15.76 -46.76 49.17
CA ARG A 211 -16.75 -47.79 49.32
C ARG A 211 -17.28 -47.76 50.76
N ASN A 212 -18.59 -47.50 50.97
CA ASN A 212 -19.26 -47.53 52.23
C ASN A 212 -19.08 -48.91 52.90
N LYS A 213 -18.59 -48.95 54.15
CA LYS A 213 -18.86 -49.99 55.14
C LYS A 213 -19.40 -49.29 56.37
N GLU A 214 -20.55 -49.85 56.80
CA GLU A 214 -21.36 -49.43 57.92
C GLU A 214 -20.67 -49.58 59.27
N LYS A 215 -21.04 -48.71 60.18
CA LYS A 215 -21.11 -48.65 61.60
C LYS A 215 -20.37 -49.71 62.42
N ASP A 216 -19.54 -49.29 63.40
CA ASP A 216 -19.94 -49.44 64.80
C ASP A 216 -19.09 -48.48 65.68
N GLU A 217 -19.78 -48.16 66.80
CA GLU A 217 -19.45 -47.23 67.87
C GLU A 217 -18.23 -47.67 68.72
N ASN A 218 -17.52 -46.78 69.24
CA ASN A 218 -17.22 -46.39 70.61
C ASN A 218 -15.82 -45.97 70.96
N LYS A 219 -15.80 -44.82 71.59
CA LYS A 219 -15.08 -44.39 72.78
C LYS A 219 -13.58 -44.44 72.89
N ASP A 220 -13.18 -43.24 73.19
CA ASP A 220 -12.28 -42.80 74.24
C ASP A 220 -10.75 -42.84 74.05
N SER A 221 -10.20 -41.64 74.28
CA SER A 221 -9.06 -41.21 75.03
C SER A 221 -7.62 -41.30 74.47
N GLU A 222 -7.09 -40.16 74.52
CA GLU A 222 -5.79 -39.73 75.11
C GLU A 222 -4.47 -40.19 74.50
N THR A 223 -3.72 -39.13 74.25
CA THR A 223 -2.31 -38.83 74.62
C THR A 223 -1.13 -39.36 73.78
N LEU A 224 -0.38 -38.40 73.45
CA LEU A 224 1.05 -38.26 73.60
C LEU A 224 2.02 -39.06 72.73
N SER A 225 2.79 -38.23 72.11
CA SER A 225 4.28 -38.19 72.00
C SER A 225 5.01 -39.05 70.98
N ASP A 226 5.76 -38.28 70.28
CA ASP A 226 7.18 -38.37 70.04
C ASP A 226 7.83 -39.49 69.21
N LYS A 227 8.68 -38.96 68.38
CA LYS A 227 9.99 -39.42 67.87
C LYS A 227 10.07 -40.27 66.61
N GLN A 228 10.71 -39.65 65.69
CA GLN A 228 12.02 -39.93 65.10
C GLN A 228 12.22 -41.27 64.40
N GLU A 229 12.71 -41.10 63.22
CA GLU A 229 13.91 -41.67 62.59
C GLU A 229 13.63 -42.43 61.26
N SER A 230 14.37 -41.91 60.23
CA SER A 230 14.79 -42.54 59.01
C SER A 230 15.75 -43.72 59.28
N PRO A 231 16.35 -44.44 58.36
CA PRO A 231 16.23 -44.51 56.90
C PRO A 231 16.43 -45.94 56.30
N ALA A 232 16.73 -45.95 54.99
CA ALA A 232 17.43 -46.98 54.21
C ALA A 232 16.52 -47.98 53.47
N GLU A 233 16.60 -48.13 52.24
CA GLU A 233 17.64 -48.50 51.25
C GLU A 233 17.33 -49.82 50.49
N TYR A 234 17.59 -49.77 49.18
CA TYR A 234 17.85 -50.90 48.24
C TYR A 234 16.71 -51.86 47.85
N GLN A 235 16.57 -52.32 46.64
CA GLN A 235 17.35 -52.52 45.39
C GLN A 235 16.44 -52.97 44.25
N VAL A 236 16.70 -52.43 43.09
CA VAL A 236 17.01 -53.06 41.80
C VAL A 236 16.60 -54.50 41.57
N LYS A 237 15.84 -54.72 40.49
CA LYS A 237 16.22 -55.71 39.46
C LYS A 237 15.35 -55.62 38.19
N ASN A 238 16.03 -55.31 37.11
CA ASN A 238 15.97 -55.70 35.73
C ASN A 238 15.27 -57.03 35.37
N ASN A 239 14.58 -57.00 34.23
CA ASN A 239 14.97 -57.72 32.98
C ASN A 239 13.78 -57.73 32.01
N LYS A 240 14.00 -57.18 30.84
CA LYS A 240 14.37 -57.79 29.53
C LYS A 240 13.23 -58.33 28.72
N GLU A 241 13.07 -57.63 27.54
CA GLU A 241 13.04 -58.20 26.17
C GLU A 241 11.92 -59.22 25.85
N THR A 242 11.19 -59.09 24.76
CA THR A 242 11.56 -59.18 23.35
C THR A 242 10.29 -59.05 22.48
N LYS A 243 10.43 -58.25 21.38
CA LYS A 243 10.24 -58.53 19.97
C LYS A 243 9.04 -59.42 19.53
N ASN A 244 8.26 -58.90 18.60
CA ASN A 244 8.29 -59.11 17.15
C ASN A 244 6.90 -58.88 16.53
N GLU A 245 6.95 -58.22 15.37
CA GLU A 245 6.01 -58.21 14.27
C GLU A 245 5.96 -59.59 13.62
N PRO A 246 5.23 -59.82 12.50
CA PRO A 246 4.13 -59.16 11.78
C PRO A 246 3.06 -60.19 11.22
N VAL A 247 2.33 -59.75 10.17
CA VAL A 247 1.75 -60.54 9.04
C VAL A 247 0.25 -60.72 8.94
N GLU A 248 -0.34 -59.99 8.00
CA GLU A 248 -1.00 -60.38 6.74
C GLU A 248 -2.35 -61.09 6.76
N ASN A 249 -3.23 -60.49 5.94
CA ASN A 249 -4.17 -61.07 4.96
C ASN A 249 -5.31 -61.98 5.45
N ALA A 250 -6.54 -61.56 5.12
CA ALA A 250 -7.38 -62.32 4.19
C ALA A 250 -8.73 -61.66 3.87
N VAL A 251 -8.97 -61.54 2.63
CA VAL A 251 -10.08 -61.47 1.71
C VAL A 251 -11.24 -62.37 2.09
N SER A 252 -12.53 -61.90 1.99
CA SER A 252 -13.68 -62.60 1.39
C SER A 252 -14.92 -61.68 1.45
N GLU A 253 -15.38 -61.24 0.30
CA GLU A 253 -16.49 -61.77 -0.51
C GLU A 253 -17.88 -61.37 -0.05
N GLN A 254 -18.49 -60.52 -0.83
CA GLN A 254 -19.81 -60.47 -1.46
C GLN A 254 -21.06 -60.78 -0.61
N THR A 255 -21.99 -59.82 -0.58
CA THR A 255 -23.38 -60.11 -1.01
C THR A 255 -24.02 -58.85 -1.58
N ASP A 256 -24.65 -59.04 -2.76
CA ASP A 256 -25.49 -58.14 -3.53
C ASP A 256 -26.74 -57.74 -2.73
N GLU A 257 -27.06 -56.43 -2.75
CA GLU A 257 -28.45 -55.96 -2.66
C GLU A 257 -28.64 -54.85 -3.72
N THR A 258 -29.42 -55.20 -4.74
CA THR A 258 -29.99 -54.35 -5.76
C THR A 258 -31.06 -53.46 -5.17
N ASP A 259 -30.79 -52.15 -5.06
CA ASP A 259 -31.81 -51.14 -4.91
C ASP A 259 -32.04 -50.38 -6.20
N THR A 260 -33.26 -50.42 -6.65
CA THR A 260 -33.86 -49.80 -7.82
C THR A 260 -33.79 -48.27 -7.72
N TYR A 261 -33.06 -47.65 -8.64
CA TYR A 261 -33.03 -46.19 -8.80
C TYR A 261 -34.28 -45.71 -9.53
N GLU A 262 -35.09 -44.91 -8.82
CA GLU A 262 -36.13 -44.06 -9.45
C GLU A 262 -35.47 -42.94 -10.29
N ASP A 263 -35.99 -42.83 -11.49
CA ASP A 263 -35.61 -41.96 -12.60
C ASP A 263 -35.76 -40.49 -12.21
N SER A 264 -34.61 -39.83 -11.82
CA SER A 264 -34.58 -38.40 -11.63
C SER A 264 -34.30 -37.72 -12.97
N LYS A 265 -35.21 -36.87 -13.41
CA LYS A 265 -35.15 -36.07 -14.65
C LYS A 265 -33.78 -35.38 -14.81
N PRO A 266 -33.20 -35.35 -16.04
CA PRO A 266 -31.94 -34.72 -16.30
C PRO A 266 -32.04 -33.21 -16.16
N VAL A 267 -31.05 -32.62 -15.45
CA VAL A 267 -30.83 -31.17 -15.40
C VAL A 267 -30.30 -30.72 -16.74
N GLU A 268 -31.04 -29.87 -17.45
CA GLU A 268 -30.60 -29.31 -18.75
C GLU A 268 -29.44 -28.33 -18.56
N ILE A 269 -28.39 -28.46 -19.40
CA ILE A 269 -27.36 -27.43 -19.55
C ILE A 269 -27.81 -26.51 -20.68
N GLU A 270 -28.01 -25.23 -20.39
CA GLU A 270 -27.96 -24.18 -21.39
C GLU A 270 -26.48 -23.74 -21.51
N LEU A 271 -25.89 -23.99 -22.68
CA LEU A 271 -24.64 -23.39 -23.11
C LEU A 271 -25.01 -22.15 -23.91
N GLU A 272 -24.68 -20.98 -23.40
CA GLU A 272 -24.79 -19.74 -24.16
C GLU A 272 -23.62 -19.67 -25.15
N PRO A 273 -23.80 -19.71 -26.46
CA PRO A 273 -22.76 -19.37 -27.42
C PRO A 273 -22.46 -17.87 -27.26
N VAL A 274 -21.19 -17.50 -27.28
CA VAL A 274 -20.77 -16.10 -27.39
C VAL A 274 -21.30 -15.55 -28.69
N GLU A 275 -22.42 -14.79 -28.66
CA GLU A 275 -22.92 -14.12 -29.84
C GLU A 275 -21.91 -13.07 -30.30
N THR A 276 -21.34 -13.30 -31.46
CA THR A 276 -20.77 -12.25 -32.30
C THR A 276 -21.93 -11.33 -32.68
N THR A 277 -22.01 -10.18 -32.02
CA THR A 277 -22.98 -9.13 -32.29
C THR A 277 -22.90 -8.71 -33.75
N ALA A 278 -23.92 -9.09 -34.53
CA ALA A 278 -24.22 -8.46 -35.79
C ALA A 278 -24.60 -6.98 -35.56
N PRO A 279 -24.31 -6.07 -36.49
CA PRO A 279 -24.49 -4.64 -36.29
C PRO A 279 -25.95 -4.28 -36.13
N LEU A 280 -26.32 -3.63 -35.04
CA LEU A 280 -27.58 -2.94 -34.84
C LEU A 280 -27.70 -1.84 -35.87
N GLN A 281 -28.71 -1.98 -36.77
CA GLN A 281 -29.16 -0.91 -37.65
C GLN A 281 -29.71 0.22 -36.78
N VAL A 282 -29.05 1.37 -36.84
CA VAL A 282 -29.54 2.62 -36.27
C VAL A 282 -30.62 3.16 -37.15
N GLU A 283 -31.87 3.09 -36.72
CA GLU A 283 -32.93 3.89 -37.29
C GLU A 283 -32.66 5.38 -37.07
N THR A 284 -32.45 6.09 -38.15
CA THR A 284 -32.31 7.54 -38.20
C THR A 284 -33.69 8.19 -37.97
N SER A 285 -33.91 8.72 -36.78
CA SER A 285 -34.98 9.66 -36.51
C SER A 285 -34.58 11.05 -37.01
N LYS A 286 -35.49 11.61 -37.83
CA LYS A 286 -35.43 12.91 -38.52
C LYS A 286 -35.24 14.08 -37.52
N PRO A 287 -34.57 15.17 -37.96
CA PRO A 287 -34.36 16.36 -37.16
C PRO A 287 -35.65 17.16 -36.99
N ILE A 288 -35.94 17.55 -35.75
CA ILE A 288 -36.99 18.49 -35.41
C ILE A 288 -36.46 19.91 -35.59
N SER A 289 -37.17 20.64 -36.45
CA SER A 289 -36.99 22.02 -36.82
C SER A 289 -37.03 23.00 -35.64
N ASN A 290 -36.06 23.90 -35.59
CA ASN A 290 -36.03 25.11 -34.78
C ASN A 290 -37.25 26.01 -35.14
N LYS A 291 -38.05 26.36 -34.14
CA LYS A 291 -38.91 27.53 -34.17
C LYS A 291 -38.32 28.58 -33.26
N GLU A 292 -37.93 29.69 -33.88
CA GLU A 292 -37.69 30.98 -33.28
C GLU A 292 -38.92 31.47 -32.48
N THR A 293 -38.70 31.91 -31.25
CA THR A 293 -39.65 32.74 -30.54
C THR A 293 -38.99 34.06 -30.15
N THR A 294 -39.50 35.09 -30.77
CA THR A 294 -39.27 36.51 -30.51
C THR A 294 -39.68 36.91 -29.10
N PRO A 295 -39.00 37.93 -28.51
CA PRO A 295 -39.33 38.41 -27.18
C PRO A 295 -40.50 39.38 -27.16
N VAL A 296 -41.38 39.19 -26.18
CA VAL A 296 -42.50 40.13 -25.86
C VAL A 296 -42.02 41.08 -24.77
N PRO A 297 -42.28 42.39 -24.87
CA PRO A 297 -41.88 43.38 -23.86
C PRO A 297 -42.91 43.41 -22.70
N VAL A 298 -42.37 43.49 -21.48
CA VAL A 298 -43.16 43.75 -20.27
C VAL A 298 -43.05 45.21 -19.91
N GLU A 299 -44.22 45.85 -19.86
CA GLU A 299 -44.44 47.25 -19.45
C GLU A 299 -44.15 47.43 -17.96
N THR A 300 -43.62 48.60 -17.67
CA THR A 300 -43.41 49.21 -16.38
C THR A 300 -44.72 49.65 -15.73
N ASN A 301 -44.96 49.32 -14.47
CA ASN A 301 -45.81 50.11 -13.59
C ASN A 301 -44.99 50.55 -12.37
N LYS A 302 -45.01 51.87 -12.22
CA LYS A 302 -44.58 52.62 -11.03
C LYS A 302 -45.67 52.49 -9.98
N GLU A 303 -45.23 52.26 -8.73
CA GLU A 303 -45.88 52.89 -7.54
C GLU A 303 -44.81 53.26 -6.53
N GLU A 304 -44.93 54.48 -6.09
CA GLU A 304 -44.10 55.22 -5.12
C GLU A 304 -44.47 54.80 -3.68
N GLU A 305 -43.54 55.00 -2.78
CA GLU A 305 -43.59 55.40 -1.32
C GLU A 305 -42.78 54.39 -0.52
N ASP A 306 -41.86 54.76 0.37
CA ASP A 306 -41.53 55.85 1.22
C ASP A 306 -40.16 55.57 1.89
N GLU A 307 -39.49 56.59 2.27
CA GLU A 307 -38.22 56.75 2.92
C GLU A 307 -38.01 55.88 4.17
N ASN A 308 -36.81 55.23 4.27
CA ASN A 308 -36.01 55.32 5.51
C ASN A 308 -34.53 55.07 5.23
N GLU A 309 -33.78 56.08 5.50
CA GLU A 309 -32.34 56.28 5.43
C GLU A 309 -31.60 55.43 6.45
N TYR A 310 -30.87 54.39 5.99
CA TYR A 310 -29.70 53.86 6.68
C TYR A 310 -28.58 53.69 5.65
N SER A 311 -27.62 54.63 5.73
CA SER A 311 -26.39 54.59 4.96
C SER A 311 -25.50 53.43 5.42
N GLU A 312 -25.45 52.36 4.63
CA GLU A 312 -24.37 51.38 4.69
C GLU A 312 -23.11 51.95 4.01
N PRO A 313 -21.92 51.68 4.59
CA PRO A 313 -20.68 52.15 4.00
C PRO A 313 -20.45 51.48 2.63
N ALA A 314 -20.15 52.32 1.63
CA ALA A 314 -19.85 51.88 0.28
C ALA A 314 -18.65 50.89 0.32
N PHE A 315 -18.92 49.64 -0.05
CA PHE A 315 -17.95 48.62 -0.26
C PHE A 315 -17.38 48.84 -1.68
N GLU A 316 -16.26 49.56 -1.78
CA GLU A 316 -15.48 49.64 -3.03
C GLU A 316 -14.72 48.33 -3.20
N ILE A 317 -15.19 47.51 -4.12
CA ILE A 317 -14.39 46.39 -4.66
C ILE A 317 -13.35 47.03 -5.57
N ASN A 318 -12.12 47.17 -5.08
CA ASN A 318 -10.97 47.50 -5.91
C ASN A 318 -10.68 46.27 -6.77
N ASN A 319 -11.30 46.24 -7.95
CA ASN A 319 -10.90 45.38 -9.04
C ASN A 319 -9.64 45.99 -9.73
N GLU A 320 -8.56 46.12 -8.99
CA GLU A 320 -7.26 46.14 -9.62
C GLU A 320 -6.99 44.75 -10.21
N ARG A 321 -7.53 44.48 -11.38
CA ARG A 321 -6.94 43.52 -12.30
C ARG A 321 -5.51 43.98 -12.53
N LYS A 322 -4.55 43.31 -11.89
CA LYS A 322 -3.19 43.32 -12.37
C LYS A 322 -3.25 42.89 -13.83
N GLU A 323 -2.84 43.75 -14.71
CA GLU A 323 -2.63 43.52 -16.16
C GLU A 323 -1.52 42.47 -16.36
N GLU A 324 -1.69 41.25 -15.84
CA GLU A 324 -0.67 40.22 -15.95
C GLU A 324 -1.26 38.91 -16.45
N ASP A 325 -2.31 38.90 -17.24
CA ASP A 325 -2.68 37.73 -18.05
C ASP A 325 -3.54 38.16 -19.20
N GLU A 326 -2.98 38.88 -20.17
CA GLU A 326 -3.57 38.94 -21.51
C GLU A 326 -3.59 37.51 -22.08
N GLU A 327 -4.78 36.92 -22.21
CA GLU A 327 -4.94 35.68 -22.96
C GLU A 327 -4.32 35.85 -24.35
N TYR A 328 -3.22 35.19 -24.60
CA TYR A 328 -2.57 35.19 -25.91
C TYR A 328 -3.53 34.63 -26.99
N ARG A 329 -4.18 35.49 -27.70
CA ARG A 329 -4.95 35.15 -28.91
C ARG A 329 -3.99 35.10 -30.11
N GLY A 330 -3.32 33.94 -30.26
CA GLY A 330 -2.38 33.71 -31.33
C GLY A 330 -3.00 33.97 -32.72
N ASN A 331 -2.38 34.82 -33.48
CA ASN A 331 -2.81 35.17 -34.85
C ASN A 331 -2.48 34.10 -35.90
N ILE A 332 -2.21 32.86 -35.52
CA ILE A 332 -1.87 31.77 -36.43
C ILE A 332 -3.15 30.93 -36.63
N ASN A 333 -3.65 30.96 -37.86
CA ASN A 333 -4.92 30.32 -38.27
C ASN A 333 -4.95 28.79 -38.19
N GLN A 334 -3.88 28.15 -37.71
CA GLN A 334 -3.84 26.70 -37.57
C GLN A 334 -3.54 26.29 -36.13
N PRO A 335 -4.27 25.28 -35.57
CA PRO A 335 -3.97 24.75 -34.26
C PRO A 335 -2.54 24.23 -34.19
N TYR A 336 -1.90 24.34 -33.03
CA TYR A 336 -0.60 23.70 -32.78
C TYR A 336 -0.76 22.17 -32.77
N ASN A 337 0.03 21.49 -33.58
CA ASN A 337 0.07 20.03 -33.60
C ASN A 337 1.36 19.54 -32.91
N PRO A 338 1.30 18.91 -31.74
CA PRO A 338 2.49 18.45 -31.03
C PRO A 338 3.24 17.32 -31.75
N ARG A 339 2.62 16.67 -32.75
CA ARG A 339 3.24 15.59 -33.54
C ARG A 339 4.16 16.08 -34.65
N LEU A 340 4.17 17.39 -34.94
CA LEU A 340 5.01 17.94 -36.00
C LEU A 340 6.54 17.82 -35.72
N ASP A 341 6.93 17.74 -34.45
CA ASP A 341 8.33 17.51 -34.08
C ASP A 341 8.87 16.18 -34.62
N LEU A 342 8.00 15.16 -34.73
CA LEU A 342 8.30 13.83 -35.26
C LEU A 342 7.20 13.43 -36.25
N GLU A 343 6.97 14.23 -37.30
CA GLU A 343 5.90 14.09 -38.30
C GLU A 343 5.94 12.73 -39.00
N HIS A 344 7.15 12.18 -39.21
CA HIS A 344 7.37 10.92 -39.91
C HIS A 344 7.33 9.71 -39.02
N TYR A 345 7.06 9.87 -37.70
CA TYR A 345 6.94 8.74 -36.78
C TYR A 345 5.77 7.85 -37.15
N LYS A 346 6.05 6.54 -37.29
CA LYS A 346 5.04 5.50 -37.58
C LYS A 346 4.85 4.63 -36.34
N PHE A 347 3.59 4.43 -35.97
CA PHE A 347 3.27 3.51 -34.89
C PHE A 347 3.72 2.09 -35.22
N PRO A 348 4.11 1.28 -34.20
CA PRO A 348 4.42 -0.15 -34.42
C PRO A 348 3.25 -0.87 -35.09
N THR A 349 3.56 -1.76 -36.05
CA THR A 349 2.56 -2.58 -36.75
C THR A 349 2.29 -3.87 -35.98
N LEU A 350 1.12 -4.48 -36.20
CA LEU A 350 0.76 -5.73 -35.56
C LEU A 350 1.62 -6.92 -36.00
N ASP A 351 2.31 -6.82 -37.14
CA ASP A 351 3.20 -7.84 -37.66
C ASP A 351 4.47 -8.07 -36.80
N LEU A 352 4.80 -7.11 -35.92
CA LEU A 352 5.88 -7.23 -34.96
C LEU A 352 5.54 -8.22 -33.82
N LEU A 353 4.25 -8.53 -33.65
CA LEU A 353 3.72 -9.40 -32.62
C LEU A 353 3.42 -10.79 -33.17
N ASN A 354 3.67 -11.81 -32.39
CA ASN A 354 3.41 -13.20 -32.78
C ASN A 354 1.91 -13.52 -32.67
N SER A 355 1.40 -14.29 -33.64
CA SER A 355 0.09 -14.92 -33.53
C SER A 355 0.28 -16.35 -33.00
N TYR A 356 -0.26 -16.65 -31.81
CA TYR A 356 -0.17 -17.99 -31.21
C TYR A 356 -1.29 -18.95 -31.65
N GLY A 357 -1.77 -18.80 -32.88
CA GLY A 357 -2.82 -19.61 -33.51
C GLY A 357 -4.22 -19.08 -33.17
N ASP A 358 -4.80 -18.36 -34.14
CA ASP A 358 -6.23 -17.95 -34.14
C ASP A 358 -7.13 -19.13 -34.55
N HIS A 359 -7.10 -20.23 -33.81
CA HIS A 359 -8.15 -21.22 -33.96
C HIS A 359 -9.38 -20.75 -33.19
N GLU A 360 -10.53 -20.70 -33.90
CA GLU A 360 -11.82 -20.48 -33.25
C GLU A 360 -11.96 -21.36 -32.00
N PRO A 361 -12.59 -20.88 -30.93
CA PRO A 361 -12.73 -21.60 -29.68
C PRO A 361 -13.55 -22.88 -29.90
N THR A 362 -12.90 -23.99 -30.26
CA THR A 362 -13.54 -25.31 -30.20
C THR A 362 -13.78 -25.62 -28.72
N ILE A 363 -15.03 -25.57 -28.30
CA ILE A 363 -15.44 -25.94 -26.95
C ILE A 363 -15.39 -27.46 -26.87
N ASP A 364 -14.58 -27.96 -25.95
CA ASP A 364 -14.56 -29.39 -25.63
C ASP A 364 -15.81 -29.73 -24.80
N MET A 365 -16.87 -30.19 -25.49
CA MET A 365 -18.16 -30.51 -24.86
C MET A 365 -18.05 -31.73 -23.93
N GLU A 366 -17.12 -32.63 -24.15
CA GLU A 366 -16.91 -33.81 -23.30
C GLU A 366 -16.32 -33.38 -21.96
N GLU A 367 -15.28 -32.51 -21.97
CA GLU A 367 -14.72 -31.92 -20.75
C GLU A 367 -15.78 -31.18 -19.96
N GLN A 368 -16.58 -30.33 -20.64
CA GLN A 368 -17.58 -29.51 -19.96
C GLN A 368 -18.68 -30.37 -19.30
N ASN A 369 -19.16 -31.41 -19.99
CA ASN A 369 -20.15 -32.34 -19.45
C ASN A 369 -19.58 -33.18 -18.29
N ALA A 370 -18.35 -33.64 -18.41
CA ALA A 370 -17.67 -34.36 -17.34
C ALA A 370 -17.53 -33.51 -16.07
N ASN A 371 -17.05 -32.28 -16.21
CA ASN A 371 -16.89 -31.33 -15.10
C ASN A 371 -18.24 -30.98 -14.46
N LYS A 372 -19.26 -30.71 -15.27
CA LYS A 372 -20.64 -30.50 -14.78
C LYS A 372 -21.12 -31.66 -13.91
N ASN A 373 -21.00 -32.89 -14.43
CA ASN A 373 -21.50 -34.07 -13.72
C ASN A 373 -20.77 -34.29 -12.38
N ARG A 374 -19.45 -34.07 -12.36
CA ARG A 374 -18.64 -34.14 -11.12
C ARG A 374 -19.06 -33.08 -10.12
N ILE A 375 -19.27 -31.82 -10.54
CA ILE A 375 -19.74 -30.74 -9.66
C ILE A 375 -21.11 -31.10 -9.06
N ILE A 376 -22.05 -31.56 -9.89
CA ILE A 376 -23.40 -31.96 -9.45
C ILE A 376 -23.32 -33.13 -8.45
N GLN A 377 -22.50 -34.15 -8.75
CA GLN A 377 -22.32 -35.31 -7.91
C GLN A 377 -21.77 -34.92 -6.52
N VAL A 378 -20.72 -34.10 -6.47
CA VAL A 378 -20.14 -33.63 -5.19
C VAL A 378 -21.17 -32.85 -4.40
N LEU A 379 -21.89 -31.89 -4.99
CA LEU A 379 -22.86 -31.09 -4.28
C LEU A 379 -24.03 -31.96 -3.76
N ARG A 380 -24.49 -32.94 -4.53
CA ARG A 380 -25.52 -33.88 -4.10
C ARG A 380 -25.07 -34.78 -2.94
N SER A 381 -23.80 -35.27 -2.95
CA SER A 381 -23.27 -36.11 -1.87
C SER A 381 -23.22 -35.35 -0.51
N PHE A 382 -23.15 -34.02 -0.53
CA PHE A 382 -23.25 -33.16 0.66
C PHE A 382 -24.66 -32.62 0.91
N GLY A 383 -25.71 -33.18 0.25
CA GLY A 383 -27.10 -32.81 0.42
C GLY A 383 -27.40 -31.38 -0.07
N ILE A 384 -26.79 -30.97 -1.16
CA ILE A 384 -27.01 -29.68 -1.82
C ILE A 384 -27.65 -29.94 -3.20
N GLU A 385 -28.91 -29.54 -3.33
CA GLU A 385 -29.63 -29.62 -4.61
C GLU A 385 -29.42 -28.37 -5.42
N ILE A 386 -29.37 -28.55 -6.76
CA ILE A 386 -29.12 -27.48 -7.74
C ILE A 386 -30.32 -27.39 -8.66
N SER A 387 -30.83 -26.17 -8.88
CA SER A 387 -31.94 -25.91 -9.84
C SER A 387 -31.44 -25.80 -11.27
N SER A 388 -30.32 -25.13 -11.51
CA SER A 388 -29.73 -25.00 -12.86
C SER A 388 -28.23 -24.79 -12.79
N ILE A 389 -27.52 -25.11 -13.87
CA ILE A 389 -26.10 -24.88 -14.06
C ILE A 389 -25.85 -24.37 -15.48
N LYS A 390 -25.13 -23.25 -15.60
CA LYS A 390 -24.69 -22.65 -16.87
C LYS A 390 -23.17 -22.63 -16.91
N ALA A 391 -22.58 -22.90 -18.08
CA ALA A 391 -21.12 -22.87 -18.25
C ALA A 391 -20.74 -21.76 -19.22
N SER A 392 -19.80 -20.89 -18.82
CA SER A 392 -19.18 -19.88 -19.68
C SER A 392 -17.70 -20.22 -19.84
N VAL A 393 -17.28 -20.59 -21.06
CA VAL A 393 -15.92 -21.06 -21.35
C VAL A 393 -15.05 -19.86 -21.69
N GLY A 394 -14.06 -19.57 -20.85
CA GLY A 394 -13.04 -18.56 -21.08
C GLY A 394 -11.72 -19.14 -21.64
N PRO A 395 -10.70 -18.28 -21.81
CA PRO A 395 -9.44 -18.71 -22.40
C PRO A 395 -8.66 -19.70 -21.52
N THR A 396 -8.69 -19.54 -20.21
CA THR A 396 -7.92 -20.35 -19.24
C THR A 396 -8.79 -21.05 -18.22
N ILE A 397 -9.99 -20.55 -17.98
CA ILE A 397 -10.95 -21.09 -17.01
C ILE A 397 -12.34 -21.15 -17.60
N THR A 398 -13.16 -22.06 -17.06
CA THR A 398 -14.59 -22.10 -17.29
C THR A 398 -15.34 -21.71 -16.03
N LEU A 399 -16.28 -20.79 -16.15
CA LEU A 399 -17.18 -20.38 -15.07
C LEU A 399 -18.45 -21.21 -15.12
N TYR A 400 -18.71 -21.99 -14.07
CA TYR A 400 -19.99 -22.68 -13.88
C TYR A 400 -20.86 -21.83 -12.96
N GLU A 401 -21.91 -21.22 -13.51
CA GLU A 401 -22.93 -20.47 -12.76
C GLU A 401 -23.99 -21.44 -12.26
N ILE A 402 -24.14 -21.56 -10.96
CA ILE A 402 -25.05 -22.50 -10.31
C ILE A 402 -26.14 -21.74 -9.59
N THR A 403 -27.38 -22.15 -9.83
CA THR A 403 -28.52 -21.70 -9.02
C THR A 403 -28.85 -22.78 -8.00
N PRO A 404 -28.59 -22.56 -6.71
CA PRO A 404 -28.96 -23.54 -5.68
C PRO A 404 -30.48 -23.63 -5.52
N ALA A 405 -30.98 -24.77 -5.04
CA ALA A 405 -32.37 -24.93 -4.66
C ALA A 405 -32.74 -24.04 -3.46
N GLU A 406 -34.02 -23.78 -3.27
CA GLU A 406 -34.51 -22.97 -2.16
C GLU A 406 -34.10 -23.55 -0.81
N GLY A 407 -33.67 -22.70 0.12
CA GLY A 407 -33.26 -23.10 1.48
C GLY A 407 -31.79 -23.52 1.61
N VAL A 408 -31.01 -23.59 0.54
CA VAL A 408 -29.58 -23.91 0.59
C VAL A 408 -28.78 -22.69 1.04
N ARG A 409 -27.98 -22.86 2.11
CA ARG A 409 -27.10 -21.78 2.59
C ARG A 409 -25.84 -21.68 1.73
N ILE A 410 -25.53 -20.48 1.25
CA ILE A 410 -24.36 -20.19 0.42
C ILE A 410 -23.03 -20.64 1.08
N SER A 411 -22.91 -20.50 2.40
CA SER A 411 -21.73 -20.91 3.15
C SER A 411 -21.44 -22.42 3.04
N LYS A 412 -22.48 -23.28 2.91
CA LYS A 412 -22.26 -24.71 2.68
C LYS A 412 -21.50 -24.96 1.38
N ILE A 413 -21.89 -24.30 0.29
CA ILE A 413 -21.24 -24.47 -1.02
C ILE A 413 -19.82 -23.93 -0.99
N ARG A 414 -19.61 -22.77 -0.35
CA ARG A 414 -18.27 -22.17 -0.24
C ARG A 414 -17.28 -23.06 0.49
N ASN A 415 -17.73 -23.77 1.52
CA ASN A 415 -16.86 -24.66 2.31
C ASN A 415 -16.52 -25.97 1.60
N LEU A 416 -17.14 -26.28 0.45
CA LEU A 416 -16.85 -27.46 -0.37
C LEU A 416 -15.84 -27.18 -1.50
N GLU A 417 -15.14 -26.04 -1.43
CA GLU A 417 -14.17 -25.63 -2.45
C GLU A 417 -13.09 -26.70 -2.68
N ASP A 418 -12.50 -27.20 -1.59
CA ASP A 418 -11.46 -28.22 -1.64
C ASP A 418 -12.00 -29.58 -2.11
N ASP A 419 -13.20 -29.97 -1.71
CA ASP A 419 -13.85 -31.21 -2.11
C ASP A 419 -14.18 -31.20 -3.62
N ILE A 420 -14.69 -30.09 -4.12
CA ILE A 420 -14.97 -29.90 -5.55
C ILE A 420 -13.66 -29.90 -6.34
N ALA A 421 -12.62 -29.20 -5.86
CA ALA A 421 -11.31 -29.17 -6.50
C ALA A 421 -10.70 -30.57 -6.62
N LEU A 422 -10.81 -31.38 -5.54
CA LEU A 422 -10.33 -32.75 -5.51
C LEU A 422 -11.09 -33.63 -6.52
N SER A 423 -12.41 -33.55 -6.55
CA SER A 423 -13.25 -34.31 -7.48
C SER A 423 -12.97 -33.98 -8.95
N LEU A 424 -12.69 -32.72 -9.24
CA LEU A 424 -12.34 -32.25 -10.57
C LEU A 424 -10.88 -32.53 -10.94
N SER A 425 -10.06 -33.02 -9.98
CA SER A 425 -8.60 -33.16 -10.13
C SER A 425 -7.94 -31.85 -10.58
N ALA A 426 -8.49 -30.70 -10.15
CA ALA A 426 -8.05 -29.37 -10.52
C ALA A 426 -6.98 -28.87 -9.54
N LEU A 427 -5.97 -28.15 -10.02
CA LEU A 427 -4.91 -27.53 -9.22
C LEU A 427 -5.42 -26.48 -8.24
N GLY A 428 -6.65 -26.01 -8.42
CA GLY A 428 -7.35 -25.05 -7.59
C GLY A 428 -8.59 -24.58 -8.32
N ILE A 429 -9.67 -24.37 -7.58
CA ILE A 429 -10.89 -23.73 -8.06
C ILE A 429 -11.10 -22.46 -7.26
N ARG A 430 -12.02 -21.61 -7.70
CA ARG A 430 -12.43 -20.43 -6.92
C ARG A 430 -13.93 -20.34 -6.93
N ILE A 431 -14.53 -20.17 -5.74
CA ILE A 431 -15.98 -20.03 -5.59
C ILE A 431 -16.32 -18.55 -5.36
N ILE A 432 -17.12 -17.98 -6.26
CA ILE A 432 -17.70 -16.64 -6.13
C ILE A 432 -19.13 -16.78 -5.65
N ALA A 433 -19.38 -16.44 -4.41
CA ALA A 433 -20.71 -16.69 -3.82
C ALA A 433 -21.15 -15.52 -2.93
N PRO A 434 -22.14 -14.73 -3.35
CA PRO A 434 -22.83 -14.74 -4.67
C PRO A 434 -22.02 -14.05 -5.77
N ILE A 435 -22.39 -14.28 -7.04
CA ILE A 435 -21.88 -13.45 -8.17
C ILE A 435 -22.51 -12.06 -8.03
N PRO A 436 -21.71 -10.96 -8.07
CA PRO A 436 -22.21 -9.60 -7.99
C PRO A 436 -23.29 -9.32 -9.07
N GLY A 437 -24.44 -8.82 -8.64
CA GLY A 437 -25.56 -8.51 -9.53
C GLY A 437 -26.38 -9.70 -10.03
N LYS A 438 -25.98 -10.95 -9.69
CA LYS A 438 -26.72 -12.18 -10.02
C LYS A 438 -27.04 -12.96 -8.72
N GLY A 439 -28.18 -13.59 -8.64
CA GLY A 439 -28.57 -14.46 -7.51
C GLY A 439 -27.92 -15.86 -7.58
N THR A 440 -26.84 -16.04 -8.32
CA THR A 440 -26.18 -17.30 -8.62
C THR A 440 -24.81 -17.40 -7.95
N ILE A 441 -24.28 -18.61 -7.86
CA ILE A 441 -22.95 -18.92 -7.35
C ILE A 441 -22.08 -19.32 -8.53
N GLY A 442 -20.90 -18.72 -8.64
CA GLY A 442 -19.91 -19.08 -9.66
C GLY A 442 -18.85 -20.01 -9.13
N ILE A 443 -18.57 -21.09 -9.86
CA ILE A 443 -17.43 -21.97 -9.64
C ILE A 443 -16.50 -21.84 -10.84
N GLU A 444 -15.34 -21.26 -10.63
CA GLU A 444 -14.29 -21.08 -11.63
C GLU A 444 -13.40 -22.31 -11.65
N VAL A 445 -13.39 -23.05 -12.76
CA VAL A 445 -12.63 -24.28 -12.93
C VAL A 445 -11.56 -24.07 -14.02
N PRO A 446 -10.30 -24.44 -13.79
CA PRO A 446 -9.26 -24.40 -14.82
C PRO A 446 -9.59 -25.32 -16.00
N ASN A 447 -9.40 -24.83 -17.23
CA ASN A 447 -9.50 -25.65 -18.42
C ASN A 447 -8.34 -26.66 -18.49
N ALA A 448 -8.56 -27.85 -18.99
CA ALA A 448 -7.52 -28.85 -19.19
C ALA A 448 -6.43 -28.35 -20.16
N ASN A 449 -6.85 -27.60 -21.18
CA ASN A 449 -5.96 -27.00 -22.18
C ASN A 449 -6.11 -25.46 -22.18
N PRO A 450 -5.45 -24.73 -21.24
CA PRO A 450 -5.53 -23.28 -21.17
C PRO A 450 -4.87 -22.63 -22.38
N ARG A 451 -5.52 -21.62 -22.96
CA ARG A 451 -5.04 -20.92 -24.16
C ARG A 451 -4.31 -19.64 -23.79
N ILE A 452 -3.27 -19.35 -24.56
CA ILE A 452 -2.58 -18.07 -24.51
C ILE A 452 -3.49 -16.99 -25.13
N VAL A 453 -3.54 -15.84 -24.50
CA VAL A 453 -4.20 -14.64 -25.03
C VAL A 453 -3.12 -13.76 -25.68
N PRO A 454 -2.94 -13.78 -27.03
CA PRO A 454 -1.89 -13.00 -27.66
C PRO A 454 -2.16 -11.50 -27.56
N MET A 455 -1.11 -10.70 -27.35
CA MET A 455 -1.21 -9.23 -27.34
C MET A 455 -1.72 -8.71 -28.68
N SER A 456 -1.32 -9.34 -29.80
CA SER A 456 -1.80 -9.03 -31.16
C SER A 456 -3.32 -9.03 -31.26
N SER A 457 -3.99 -10.07 -30.68
CA SER A 457 -5.46 -10.18 -30.73
C SER A 457 -6.17 -9.09 -29.91
N ILE A 458 -5.55 -8.60 -28.84
CA ILE A 458 -6.10 -7.53 -28.01
C ILE A 458 -5.96 -6.19 -28.74
N LEU A 459 -4.77 -5.90 -29.27
CA LEU A 459 -4.49 -4.64 -29.97
C LEU A 459 -5.28 -4.56 -31.30
N ALA A 460 -5.48 -5.68 -32.00
CA ALA A 460 -6.30 -5.73 -33.22
C ALA A 460 -7.81 -5.55 -32.95
N SER A 461 -8.25 -5.70 -31.70
CA SER A 461 -9.68 -5.61 -31.37
C SER A 461 -10.28 -4.23 -31.68
N LYS A 462 -11.51 -4.22 -32.18
CA LYS A 462 -12.26 -2.97 -32.43
C LYS A 462 -12.31 -2.08 -31.17
N LYS A 463 -12.50 -2.68 -30.00
CA LYS A 463 -12.57 -1.97 -28.70
C LYS A 463 -11.29 -1.19 -28.42
N PHE A 464 -10.11 -1.75 -28.75
CA PHE A 464 -8.84 -1.05 -28.59
C PHE A 464 -8.60 -0.01 -29.67
N GLN A 465 -8.90 -0.33 -30.92
CA GLN A 465 -8.67 0.57 -32.06
C GLN A 465 -9.53 1.83 -32.01
N GLU A 466 -10.78 1.72 -31.61
CA GLU A 466 -11.74 2.82 -31.56
C GLU A 466 -11.83 3.50 -30.17
N THR A 467 -10.96 3.12 -29.21
CA THR A 467 -11.03 3.70 -27.86
C THR A 467 -10.73 5.19 -27.84
N THR A 468 -11.50 5.92 -27.06
CA THR A 468 -11.32 7.36 -26.76
C THR A 468 -10.53 7.62 -25.46
N PHE A 469 -9.94 6.58 -24.88
CA PHE A 469 -9.16 6.70 -23.65
C PHE A 469 -7.90 7.51 -23.88
N ASP A 470 -7.55 8.37 -22.91
CA ASP A 470 -6.35 9.19 -23.02
C ASP A 470 -5.07 8.32 -22.86
N LEU A 471 -5.05 7.36 -21.94
CA LEU A 471 -3.98 6.39 -21.77
C LEU A 471 -4.54 4.96 -21.71
N PRO A 472 -4.88 4.35 -22.87
CA PRO A 472 -5.45 3.02 -22.90
C PRO A 472 -4.43 1.94 -22.58
N VAL A 473 -4.70 1.18 -21.55
CA VAL A 473 -3.93 0.00 -21.13
C VAL A 473 -4.77 -1.23 -21.35
N ALA A 474 -4.36 -2.06 -22.30
CA ALA A 474 -5.02 -3.34 -22.62
C ALA A 474 -4.39 -4.43 -21.74
N LEU A 475 -5.14 -4.92 -20.78
CA LEU A 475 -4.64 -5.88 -19.79
C LEU A 475 -4.82 -7.35 -20.23
N GLY A 476 -5.85 -7.65 -21.05
CA GLY A 476 -6.10 -9.02 -21.47
C GLY A 476 -7.54 -9.33 -21.81
N LYS A 477 -8.00 -10.55 -21.53
CA LYS A 477 -9.39 -10.97 -21.70
C LYS A 477 -10.03 -11.43 -20.40
N THR A 478 -11.31 -11.12 -20.23
CA THR A 478 -12.14 -11.61 -19.13
C THR A 478 -12.49 -13.09 -19.30
N ILE A 479 -13.15 -13.65 -18.29
CA ILE A 479 -13.70 -15.03 -18.35
C ILE A 479 -14.70 -15.19 -19.51
N THR A 480 -15.45 -14.13 -19.81
CA THR A 480 -16.41 -14.09 -20.94
C THR A 480 -15.74 -13.84 -22.30
N ASN A 481 -14.41 -13.94 -22.36
CA ASN A 481 -13.62 -13.72 -23.57
C ASN A 481 -13.63 -12.29 -24.13
N GLU A 482 -14.12 -11.32 -23.36
CA GLU A 482 -14.12 -9.91 -23.74
C GLU A 482 -12.78 -9.25 -23.49
N VAL A 483 -12.36 -8.35 -24.38
CA VAL A 483 -11.16 -7.53 -24.18
C VAL A 483 -11.34 -6.63 -22.97
N PHE A 484 -10.43 -6.79 -22.00
CA PHE A 484 -10.38 -5.95 -20.79
C PHE A 484 -9.29 -4.90 -20.91
N MET A 485 -9.71 -3.64 -20.85
CA MET A 485 -8.82 -2.50 -20.94
C MET A 485 -9.24 -1.39 -19.97
N VAL A 486 -8.29 -0.65 -19.49
CA VAL A 486 -8.49 0.44 -18.54
C VAL A 486 -7.84 1.73 -19.05
N ASP A 487 -8.39 2.87 -18.64
CA ASP A 487 -7.79 4.17 -18.85
C ASP A 487 -6.94 4.54 -17.65
N LEU A 488 -5.60 4.64 -17.83
CA LEU A 488 -4.69 4.97 -16.74
C LEU A 488 -4.97 6.38 -16.17
N THR A 489 -5.58 7.28 -16.93
CA THR A 489 -5.97 8.61 -16.41
C THR A 489 -7.13 8.54 -15.41
N LYS A 490 -8.00 7.52 -15.54
CA LYS A 490 -9.10 7.25 -14.59
C LYS A 490 -8.67 6.35 -13.42
N ALA A 491 -7.66 5.49 -13.66
CA ALA A 491 -6.97 4.69 -12.66
C ALA A 491 -5.53 5.20 -12.51
N PRO A 492 -5.32 6.40 -11.94
CA PRO A 492 -4.11 7.20 -12.14
C PRO A 492 -2.84 6.54 -11.63
N HIS A 493 -2.96 5.65 -10.64
CA HIS A 493 -1.85 4.93 -10.06
C HIS A 493 -2.25 3.47 -9.87
N MET A 494 -1.34 2.57 -10.26
CA MET A 494 -1.61 1.14 -10.27
C MET A 494 -0.55 0.39 -9.47
N LEU A 495 -1.01 -0.47 -8.57
CA LEU A 495 -0.17 -1.43 -7.86
C LEU A 495 -0.27 -2.79 -8.54
N VAL A 496 0.86 -3.38 -8.90
CA VAL A 496 0.95 -4.70 -9.54
C VAL A 496 1.76 -5.64 -8.63
N ALA A 497 1.17 -6.72 -8.18
CA ALA A 497 1.89 -7.66 -7.33
C ALA A 497 1.65 -9.12 -7.73
N GLY A 498 2.60 -10.00 -7.43
CA GLY A 498 2.49 -11.42 -7.71
C GLY A 498 3.80 -12.16 -7.46
N ALA A 499 3.72 -13.48 -7.23
CA ALA A 499 4.91 -14.30 -7.03
C ALA A 499 5.75 -14.40 -8.30
N THR A 500 7.01 -14.73 -8.14
CA THR A 500 7.96 -14.89 -9.25
C THR A 500 7.45 -15.92 -10.28
N GLY A 501 7.53 -15.59 -11.57
CA GLY A 501 7.11 -16.47 -12.66
C GLY A 501 5.59 -16.57 -12.87
N GLN A 502 4.77 -15.77 -12.16
CA GLN A 502 3.31 -15.81 -12.28
C GLN A 502 2.71 -14.84 -13.31
N GLY A 503 3.56 -14.04 -14.00
CA GLY A 503 3.14 -13.17 -15.10
C GLY A 503 3.29 -11.68 -14.84
N LYS A 504 3.88 -11.24 -13.70
CA LYS A 504 4.08 -9.82 -13.36
C LYS A 504 4.80 -9.04 -14.47
N SER A 505 5.96 -9.54 -14.91
CA SER A 505 6.78 -8.88 -15.95
C SER A 505 6.06 -8.85 -17.30
N VAL A 506 5.38 -9.95 -17.67
CA VAL A 506 4.53 -9.99 -18.88
C VAL A 506 3.41 -8.93 -18.79
N GLY A 507 2.77 -8.79 -17.62
CA GLY A 507 1.73 -7.79 -17.41
C GLY A 507 2.25 -6.37 -17.53
N LEU A 508 3.44 -6.07 -17.01
CA LEU A 508 4.09 -4.77 -17.16
C LEU A 508 4.47 -4.50 -18.62
N ASN A 509 5.00 -5.49 -19.32
CA ASN A 509 5.27 -5.39 -20.76
C ASN A 509 4.00 -5.17 -21.58
N ALA A 510 2.89 -5.84 -21.24
CA ALA A 510 1.60 -5.61 -21.89
C ALA A 510 1.09 -4.17 -21.70
N ILE A 511 1.30 -3.58 -20.51
CA ILE A 511 0.96 -2.18 -20.24
C ILE A 511 1.79 -1.25 -21.12
N VAL A 512 3.12 -1.42 -21.13
CA VAL A 512 4.02 -0.57 -21.93
C VAL A 512 3.70 -0.70 -23.42
N THR A 513 3.57 -1.93 -23.92
CA THR A 513 3.23 -2.21 -25.32
C THR A 513 1.90 -1.56 -25.72
N SER A 514 0.86 -1.65 -24.87
CA SER A 514 -0.42 -0.96 -25.13
C SER A 514 -0.24 0.53 -25.38
N LEU A 515 0.58 1.18 -24.58
CA LEU A 515 0.82 2.62 -24.66
C LEU A 515 1.66 2.98 -25.89
N LEU A 516 2.69 2.18 -26.22
CA LEU A 516 3.55 2.39 -27.40
C LEU A 516 2.76 2.26 -28.71
N TYR A 517 1.74 1.37 -28.76
CA TYR A 517 0.87 1.21 -29.95
C TYR A 517 -0.18 2.32 -30.12
N LYS A 518 -0.41 3.13 -29.08
CA LYS A 518 -1.51 4.13 -29.14
C LYS A 518 -1.05 5.57 -28.97
N LYS A 519 0.11 5.81 -28.39
CA LYS A 519 0.60 7.16 -28.06
C LYS A 519 1.84 7.54 -28.86
N HIS A 520 1.83 8.78 -29.31
CA HIS A 520 2.96 9.39 -30.03
C HIS A 520 4.04 9.79 -29.01
N PRO A 521 5.35 9.79 -29.38
CA PRO A 521 6.43 10.20 -28.46
C PRO A 521 6.28 11.61 -27.90
N SER A 522 5.63 12.52 -28.62
CA SER A 522 5.33 13.88 -28.11
C SER A 522 4.23 13.90 -27.03
N GLU A 523 3.39 12.88 -26.97
CA GLU A 523 2.25 12.83 -26.07
C GLU A 523 2.53 12.06 -24.78
N LEU A 524 3.54 11.20 -24.77
CA LEU A 524 3.85 10.28 -23.66
C LEU A 524 5.36 10.16 -23.44
N LYS A 525 5.75 10.15 -22.16
CA LYS A 525 7.10 9.83 -21.69
C LYS A 525 7.05 8.79 -20.57
N PHE A 526 8.05 7.91 -20.53
CA PHE A 526 8.23 6.93 -19.48
C PHE A 526 9.41 7.28 -18.58
N VAL A 527 9.27 7.07 -17.30
CA VAL A 527 10.35 6.98 -16.32
C VAL A 527 10.41 5.54 -15.83
N ILE A 528 11.44 4.81 -16.25
CA ILE A 528 11.56 3.37 -15.96
C ILE A 528 12.63 3.15 -14.90
N ILE A 529 12.24 2.48 -13.82
CA ILE A 529 13.08 2.16 -12.67
C ILE A 529 13.16 0.63 -12.54
N ASP A 530 14.36 0.10 -12.78
CA ASP A 530 14.65 -1.34 -12.71
C ASP A 530 15.90 -1.58 -11.84
N PRO A 531 15.77 -1.73 -10.53
CA PRO A 531 16.90 -1.94 -9.63
C PRO A 531 17.62 -3.27 -9.88
N LYS A 532 16.98 -4.23 -10.56
CA LYS A 532 17.57 -5.55 -10.89
C LYS A 532 18.34 -5.59 -12.19
N LYS A 533 18.19 -4.60 -13.06
CA LYS A 533 18.82 -4.50 -14.40
C LYS A 533 18.48 -5.64 -15.35
N VAL A 534 17.29 -6.23 -15.24
CA VAL A 534 16.93 -7.46 -15.98
C VAL A 534 15.72 -7.26 -16.87
N GLU A 535 14.63 -6.72 -16.30
CA GLU A 535 13.31 -6.78 -16.95
C GLU A 535 13.11 -5.68 -18.00
N PHE A 536 13.62 -4.48 -17.76
CA PHE A 536 13.35 -3.30 -18.59
C PHE A 536 14.53 -2.78 -19.41
N ALA A 537 15.70 -3.43 -19.36
CA ALA A 537 16.85 -3.07 -20.18
C ALA A 537 16.53 -3.08 -21.68
N ILE A 538 15.57 -3.91 -22.10
CA ILE A 538 15.07 -4.02 -23.47
C ILE A 538 14.46 -2.72 -24.02
N TYR A 539 14.03 -1.79 -23.16
CA TYR A 539 13.48 -0.48 -23.58
C TYR A 539 14.53 0.62 -23.74
N ALA A 540 15.80 0.36 -23.42
CA ALA A 540 16.87 1.37 -23.60
C ALA A 540 16.94 1.96 -25.03
N PRO A 541 16.74 1.20 -26.12
CA PRO A 541 16.80 1.72 -27.47
C PRO A 541 15.80 2.85 -27.78
N ILE A 542 14.65 2.91 -27.09
CA ILE A 542 13.63 3.95 -27.31
C ILE A 542 13.88 5.22 -26.49
N GLU A 543 15.10 5.42 -25.95
CA GLU A 543 15.48 6.55 -25.11
C GLU A 543 15.09 7.89 -25.72
N LYS A 544 15.47 8.12 -26.97
CA LYS A 544 15.24 9.37 -27.69
C LYS A 544 13.78 9.62 -28.08
N HIS A 545 12.91 8.62 -27.92
CA HIS A 545 11.50 8.74 -28.28
C HIS A 545 10.63 8.89 -27.04
N PHE A 546 10.73 7.94 -26.12
CA PHE A 546 9.76 7.80 -25.05
C PHE A 546 10.33 7.93 -23.63
N LEU A 547 11.66 7.88 -23.43
CA LEU A 547 12.18 7.88 -22.07
C LEU A 547 12.50 9.29 -21.56
N ALA A 548 12.37 9.44 -20.24
CA ALA A 548 12.75 10.64 -19.51
C ALA A 548 13.88 10.30 -18.53
N LYS A 549 14.87 11.17 -18.39
CA LYS A 549 16.01 10.99 -17.49
C LYS A 549 16.46 12.29 -16.82
N LEU A 550 17.26 12.14 -15.78
CA LEU A 550 17.96 13.30 -15.16
C LEU A 550 19.02 13.88 -16.10
N PRO A 551 19.35 15.17 -15.98
CA PRO A 551 20.38 15.82 -16.81
C PRO A 551 21.73 15.11 -16.76
N ASP A 552 22.14 14.63 -15.59
CA ASP A 552 23.45 14.00 -15.33
C ASP A 552 23.42 12.46 -15.47
N ALA A 553 22.29 11.87 -15.88
CA ALA A 553 22.20 10.43 -16.04
C ALA A 553 22.81 9.95 -17.36
N SER A 554 23.71 8.95 -17.30
CA SER A 554 24.22 8.27 -18.48
C SER A 554 23.13 7.46 -19.16
N ASP A 555 22.36 6.72 -18.36
CA ASP A 555 21.34 5.78 -18.81
C ASP A 555 19.93 6.30 -18.55
N ALA A 556 19.01 6.03 -19.46
CA ALA A 556 17.62 6.45 -19.31
C ALA A 556 16.82 5.49 -18.42
N ILE A 557 17.29 4.23 -18.26
CA ILE A 557 16.72 3.27 -17.32
C ILE A 557 17.46 3.38 -15.99
N ILE A 558 16.71 3.67 -14.93
CA ILE A 558 17.28 4.02 -13.63
C ILE A 558 17.46 2.74 -12.82
N THR A 559 18.70 2.44 -12.47
CA THR A 559 19.07 1.19 -11.77
C THR A 559 19.69 1.42 -10.40
N ASP A 560 20.20 2.63 -10.13
CA ASP A 560 20.83 3.00 -8.88
C ASP A 560 19.80 3.66 -7.94
N VAL A 561 19.75 3.19 -6.69
CA VAL A 561 18.79 3.64 -5.69
C VAL A 561 18.94 5.13 -5.38
N SER A 562 20.17 5.67 -5.34
CA SER A 562 20.40 7.09 -5.11
C SER A 562 19.83 7.94 -6.24
N LYS A 563 20.01 7.49 -7.49
CA LYS A 563 19.41 8.13 -8.68
C LYS A 563 17.90 7.98 -8.71
N VAL A 564 17.34 6.87 -8.17
CA VAL A 564 15.89 6.72 -8.04
C VAL A 564 15.31 7.80 -7.13
N VAL A 565 15.92 8.03 -5.95
CA VAL A 565 15.48 9.09 -5.02
C VAL A 565 15.54 10.46 -5.69
N GLN A 566 16.65 10.77 -6.36
CA GLN A 566 16.80 12.04 -7.10
C GLN A 566 15.75 12.20 -8.20
N THR A 567 15.48 11.13 -8.97
CA THR A 567 14.47 11.15 -10.05
C THR A 567 13.05 11.34 -9.50
N LEU A 568 12.70 10.68 -8.42
CA LEU A 568 11.38 10.83 -7.81
C LEU A 568 11.16 12.25 -7.25
N ASN A 569 12.20 12.84 -6.65
CA ASN A 569 12.16 14.23 -6.21
C ASN A 569 12.11 15.20 -7.38
N SER A 570 12.86 14.96 -8.44
CA SER A 570 12.79 15.72 -9.70
C SER A 570 11.38 15.68 -10.31
N LEU A 571 10.72 14.53 -10.28
CA LEU A 571 9.32 14.40 -10.72
C LEU A 571 8.36 15.19 -9.83
N CYS A 572 8.64 15.34 -8.53
CA CYS A 572 7.88 16.23 -7.67
C CYS A 572 8.07 17.70 -8.07
N VAL A 573 9.28 18.11 -8.47
CA VAL A 573 9.53 19.45 -8.99
C VAL A 573 8.81 19.68 -10.33
N GLU A 574 8.86 18.72 -11.26
CA GLU A 574 8.09 18.77 -12.51
C GLU A 574 6.58 18.86 -12.25
N MET A 575 6.08 18.10 -11.28
CA MET A 575 4.68 18.17 -10.88
C MET A 575 4.28 19.56 -10.39
N ASP A 576 5.08 20.18 -9.52
CA ASP A 576 4.83 21.52 -8.99
C ASP A 576 4.91 22.57 -10.11
N THR A 577 5.90 22.47 -11.00
CA THR A 577 6.03 23.32 -12.19
C THR A 577 4.80 23.22 -13.09
N ARG A 578 4.27 22.01 -13.31
CA ARG A 578 3.05 21.81 -14.09
C ARG A 578 1.83 22.41 -13.41
N TYR A 579 1.73 22.33 -12.08
CA TYR A 579 0.65 22.99 -11.33
C TYR A 579 0.70 24.50 -11.49
N ASP A 580 1.89 25.11 -11.48
CA ASP A 580 2.04 26.54 -11.71
C ASP A 580 1.58 26.93 -13.13
N LEU A 581 1.91 26.13 -14.14
CA LEU A 581 1.42 26.35 -15.51
C LEU A 581 -0.09 26.18 -15.63
N LEU A 582 -0.68 25.18 -14.96
CA LEU A 582 -2.13 25.01 -14.90
C LEU A 582 -2.82 26.21 -14.26
N ARG A 583 -2.26 26.70 -13.15
CA ARG A 583 -2.78 27.88 -12.43
C ARG A 583 -2.71 29.13 -13.31
N LYS A 584 -1.58 29.40 -13.98
CA LYS A 584 -1.43 30.53 -14.92
C LYS A 584 -2.42 30.44 -16.08
N ALA A 585 -2.69 29.24 -16.59
CA ALA A 585 -3.63 29.00 -17.68
C ALA A 585 -5.11 28.94 -17.25
N GLY A 586 -5.42 29.01 -15.94
CA GLY A 586 -6.77 28.84 -15.41
C GLY A 586 -7.38 27.47 -15.77
N CYS A 587 -6.59 26.39 -15.77
CA CYS A 587 -7.02 25.04 -16.11
C CYS A 587 -7.01 24.13 -14.89
N ARG A 588 -7.92 23.14 -14.85
CA ARG A 588 -8.04 22.17 -13.74
C ARG A 588 -7.19 20.91 -13.94
N ASN A 589 -6.88 20.58 -15.17
CA ASN A 589 -6.16 19.37 -15.52
C ASN A 589 -5.37 19.53 -16.83
N ILE A 590 -4.42 18.60 -17.05
CA ILE A 590 -3.55 18.57 -18.23
C ILE A 590 -4.32 18.53 -19.56
N LYS A 591 -5.50 17.87 -19.60
CA LYS A 591 -6.29 17.74 -20.82
C LYS A 591 -6.84 19.10 -21.26
N GLU A 592 -7.43 19.85 -20.31
CA GLU A 592 -7.91 21.22 -20.57
C GLU A 592 -6.76 22.15 -20.98
N TYR A 593 -5.63 22.04 -20.28
CA TYR A 593 -4.45 22.82 -20.58
C TYR A 593 -3.89 22.54 -21.97
N ASN A 594 -3.67 21.27 -22.32
CA ASN A 594 -3.17 20.89 -23.65
C ASN A 594 -4.17 21.27 -24.76
N ALA A 595 -5.50 21.21 -24.51
CA ALA A 595 -6.51 21.68 -25.44
C ALA A 595 -6.40 23.20 -25.68
N LYS A 596 -6.22 24.00 -24.63
CA LYS A 596 -5.94 25.45 -24.76
C LYS A 596 -4.63 25.73 -25.47
N PHE A 597 -3.57 24.98 -25.16
CA PHE A 597 -2.28 25.13 -25.82
C PHE A 597 -2.34 24.78 -27.31
N THR A 598 -2.98 23.67 -27.68
CA THR A 598 -3.14 23.29 -29.10
C THR A 598 -4.02 24.25 -29.87
N SER A 599 -5.01 24.86 -29.25
CA SER A 599 -5.83 25.92 -29.85
C SER A 599 -5.14 27.30 -29.85
N ARG A 600 -3.88 27.40 -29.45
CA ARG A 600 -3.05 28.62 -29.43
C ARG A 600 -3.58 29.74 -28.52
N GLN A 601 -4.26 29.36 -27.44
CA GLN A 601 -4.77 30.30 -26.42
C GLN A 601 -3.75 30.62 -25.33
N LEU A 602 -2.60 29.91 -25.29
CA LEU A 602 -1.55 30.09 -24.31
C LEU A 602 -0.26 30.57 -25.01
N ASN A 603 0.36 31.62 -24.47
CA ASN A 603 1.59 32.18 -25.02
C ASN A 603 2.82 31.40 -24.56
N PRO A 604 3.63 30.82 -25.50
CA PRO A 604 4.88 30.14 -25.14
C PRO A 604 5.94 31.05 -24.49
N GLU A 605 5.93 32.35 -24.74
CA GLU A 605 6.86 33.31 -24.12
C GLU A 605 6.66 33.44 -22.61
N ASN A 606 5.42 33.16 -22.10
CA ASN A 606 5.11 33.10 -20.68
C ASN A 606 5.50 31.75 -20.06
N GLY A 607 6.29 30.95 -20.80
CA GLY A 607 6.76 29.64 -20.35
C GLY A 607 5.77 28.50 -20.58
N HIS A 608 4.62 28.75 -21.27
CA HIS A 608 3.67 27.68 -21.59
C HIS A 608 4.26 26.73 -22.65
N ARG A 609 4.06 25.45 -22.43
CA ARG A 609 4.52 24.37 -23.32
C ARG A 609 3.51 23.26 -23.38
N PHE A 610 3.52 22.48 -24.45
CA PHE A 610 2.73 21.24 -24.47
C PHE A 610 3.26 20.27 -23.41
N MET A 611 2.37 19.68 -22.63
CA MET A 611 2.73 18.76 -21.55
C MET A 611 2.46 17.32 -21.99
N PRO A 612 3.47 16.48 -22.22
CA PRO A 612 3.27 15.05 -22.39
C PRO A 612 2.82 14.40 -21.07
N TYR A 613 2.06 13.33 -21.17
CA TYR A 613 1.84 12.45 -20.02
C TYR A 613 3.16 11.81 -19.61
N ILE A 614 3.37 11.59 -18.31
CA ILE A 614 4.53 10.87 -17.78
C ILE A 614 4.02 9.63 -17.05
N VAL A 615 4.53 8.45 -17.42
CA VAL A 615 4.22 7.19 -16.75
C VAL A 615 5.48 6.66 -16.09
N ILE A 616 5.46 6.61 -14.78
CA ILE A 616 6.52 6.05 -13.94
C ILE A 616 6.26 4.55 -13.81
N ILE A 617 7.26 3.72 -14.08
CA ILE A 617 7.17 2.25 -13.94
C ILE A 617 8.31 1.79 -13.05
N ILE A 618 7.95 1.11 -11.96
CA ILE A 618 8.89 0.54 -11.00
C ILE A 618 8.70 -0.99 -11.00
N ASP A 619 9.72 -1.74 -11.40
CA ASP A 619 9.64 -3.21 -11.48
C ASP A 619 9.57 -3.87 -10.10
N GLU A 620 10.45 -3.49 -9.18
CA GLU A 620 10.48 -4.07 -7.84
C GLU A 620 10.56 -2.99 -6.77
N PHE A 621 9.39 -2.55 -6.35
CA PHE A 621 9.25 -1.52 -5.31
C PHE A 621 9.77 -2.01 -3.95
N GLY A 622 9.69 -3.33 -3.70
CA GLY A 622 10.17 -3.91 -2.46
C GLY A 622 11.65 -3.71 -2.22
N ASP A 623 12.47 -3.84 -3.26
CA ASP A 623 13.93 -3.66 -3.14
C ASP A 623 14.29 -2.20 -2.85
N LEU A 624 13.56 -1.24 -3.42
CA LEU A 624 13.74 0.19 -3.16
C LEU A 624 13.36 0.57 -1.71
N ILE A 625 12.22 0.09 -1.23
CA ILE A 625 11.76 0.35 0.14
C ILE A 625 12.70 -0.27 1.18
N MET A 626 13.21 -1.46 0.90
CA MET A 626 14.15 -2.12 1.81
C MET A 626 15.51 -1.41 1.90
N THR A 627 15.91 -0.70 0.84
CA THR A 627 17.20 -0.01 0.76
C THR A 627 17.13 1.44 1.21
N ALA A 628 16.19 2.23 0.68
CA ALA A 628 16.08 3.67 0.92
C ALA A 628 14.81 4.06 1.73
N GLY A 629 13.94 3.11 2.05
CA GLY A 629 12.82 3.32 2.97
C GLY A 629 11.97 4.56 2.66
N LYS A 630 11.98 5.50 3.60
CA LYS A 630 11.15 6.71 3.52
C LYS A 630 11.58 7.68 2.43
N GLU A 631 12.84 7.68 2.01
CA GLU A 631 13.34 8.57 0.96
C GLU A 631 12.68 8.27 -0.40
N VAL A 632 12.29 7.01 -0.62
CA VAL A 632 11.52 6.59 -1.80
C VAL A 632 10.02 6.67 -1.54
N GLU A 633 9.55 6.28 -0.35
CA GLU A 633 8.11 6.24 -0.03
C GLU A 633 7.47 7.64 -0.08
N LEU A 634 8.13 8.66 0.50
CA LEU A 634 7.57 10.00 0.59
C LEU A 634 7.30 10.66 -0.78
N PRO A 635 8.27 10.72 -1.72
CA PRO A 635 8.00 11.31 -3.03
C PRO A 635 6.99 10.49 -3.85
N ILE A 636 6.99 9.16 -3.76
CA ILE A 636 5.97 8.33 -4.41
C ILE A 636 4.58 8.61 -3.86
N CYS A 637 4.43 8.73 -2.55
CA CYS A 637 3.14 9.09 -1.94
C CYS A 637 2.68 10.48 -2.37
N ARG A 638 3.60 11.47 -2.43
CA ARG A 638 3.30 12.82 -2.91
C ARG A 638 2.83 12.83 -4.36
N ILE A 639 3.54 12.12 -5.25
CA ILE A 639 3.15 11.94 -6.65
C ILE A 639 1.76 11.28 -6.71
N ALA A 640 1.55 10.19 -5.97
CA ALA A 640 0.30 9.45 -6.02
C ALA A 640 -0.91 10.25 -5.49
N GLN A 641 -0.70 11.20 -4.58
CA GLN A 641 -1.75 12.08 -4.08
C GLN A 641 -2.09 13.23 -5.02
N LEU A 642 -1.09 13.83 -5.66
CA LEU A 642 -1.24 15.10 -6.34
C LEU A 642 -1.09 15.02 -7.87
N ALA A 643 -0.31 14.10 -8.41
CA ALA A 643 0.15 14.17 -9.80
C ALA A 643 -0.90 13.83 -10.87
N ARG A 644 -2.07 13.31 -10.50
CA ARG A 644 -3.16 12.94 -11.43
C ARG A 644 -3.59 14.09 -12.32
N ALA A 645 -3.79 15.27 -11.75
CA ALA A 645 -4.28 16.44 -12.51
C ALA A 645 -3.26 16.95 -13.52
N VAL A 646 -1.96 16.77 -13.26
CA VAL A 646 -0.86 17.21 -14.10
C VAL A 646 -0.35 16.12 -15.06
N GLY A 647 -1.03 14.96 -15.12
CA GLY A 647 -0.76 13.89 -16.09
C GLY A 647 0.51 13.09 -15.78
N ILE A 648 0.86 12.93 -14.51
CA ILE A 648 1.94 12.03 -14.08
C ILE A 648 1.29 10.84 -13.38
N HIS A 649 1.58 9.64 -13.83
CA HIS A 649 0.98 8.40 -13.38
C HIS A 649 2.06 7.42 -12.93
N ALA A 650 1.81 6.63 -11.87
CA ALA A 650 2.77 5.68 -11.35
C ALA A 650 2.21 4.25 -11.37
N ILE A 651 3.02 3.33 -11.87
CA ILE A 651 2.79 1.89 -11.83
C ILE A 651 3.91 1.30 -10.99
N ILE A 652 3.58 0.84 -9.79
CA ILE A 652 4.55 0.20 -8.91
C ILE A 652 4.31 -1.30 -8.87
N ALA A 653 5.36 -2.08 -9.05
CA ALA A 653 5.26 -3.52 -9.02
C ALA A 653 6.14 -4.13 -7.93
N THR A 654 5.75 -5.29 -7.40
CA THR A 654 6.53 -6.03 -6.42
C THR A 654 6.26 -7.54 -6.49
N GLN A 655 7.29 -8.33 -6.26
CA GLN A 655 7.20 -9.78 -6.06
C GLN A 655 7.04 -10.17 -4.59
N ARG A 656 7.16 -9.17 -3.67
CA ARG A 656 7.11 -9.36 -2.21
C ARG A 656 5.94 -8.58 -1.61
N PRO A 657 4.71 -9.10 -1.70
CA PRO A 657 3.52 -8.38 -1.24
C PRO A 657 3.38 -8.46 0.30
N THR A 658 4.32 -7.87 1.03
CA THR A 658 4.27 -7.79 2.49
C THR A 658 3.73 -6.44 2.95
N THR A 659 3.18 -6.38 4.17
CA THR A 659 2.64 -5.14 4.76
C THR A 659 3.68 -4.05 4.98
N ASN A 660 4.97 -4.42 5.08
CA ASN A 660 6.07 -3.48 5.20
C ASN A 660 6.41 -2.78 3.86
N ILE A 661 6.05 -3.40 2.73
CA ILE A 661 6.26 -2.87 1.38
C ILE A 661 4.98 -2.22 0.87
N ILE A 662 3.85 -2.92 0.97
CA ILE A 662 2.53 -2.42 0.60
C ILE A 662 1.86 -1.86 1.85
N THR A 663 2.29 -0.66 2.24
CA THR A 663 1.77 0.04 3.42
C THR A 663 0.33 0.53 3.21
N GLY A 664 -0.36 0.87 4.30
CA GLY A 664 -1.70 1.46 4.23
C GLY A 664 -1.71 2.76 3.39
N THR A 665 -0.65 3.57 3.50
CA THR A 665 -0.49 4.81 2.73
C THR A 665 -0.38 4.55 1.23
N ILE A 666 0.40 3.55 0.83
CA ILE A 666 0.49 3.12 -0.58
C ILE A 666 -0.87 2.64 -1.09
N LYS A 667 -1.57 1.78 -0.33
CA LYS A 667 -2.88 1.27 -0.73
C LYS A 667 -3.93 2.37 -0.89
N ALA A 668 -3.93 3.38 -0.04
CA ALA A 668 -4.86 4.50 -0.11
C ALA A 668 -4.68 5.34 -1.39
N ASN A 669 -3.45 5.46 -1.88
CA ASN A 669 -3.09 6.30 -3.02
C ASN A 669 -3.01 5.53 -4.37
N PHE A 670 -3.03 4.19 -4.33
CA PHE A 670 -3.04 3.32 -5.50
C PHE A 670 -4.38 2.57 -5.59
N PRO A 671 -5.43 3.21 -6.16
CA PRO A 671 -6.78 2.65 -6.18
C PRO A 671 -6.94 1.49 -7.16
N ALA A 672 -6.14 1.44 -8.23
CA ALA A 672 -6.11 0.32 -9.15
C ALA A 672 -5.07 -0.70 -8.67
N ARG A 673 -5.49 -1.95 -8.52
CA ARG A 673 -4.62 -3.02 -8.03
C ARG A 673 -4.75 -4.26 -8.89
N VAL A 674 -3.61 -4.80 -9.26
CA VAL A 674 -3.48 -6.04 -10.02
C VAL A 674 -2.77 -7.06 -9.15
N ALA A 675 -3.41 -8.18 -8.91
CA ALA A 675 -2.79 -9.31 -8.24
C ALA A 675 -2.70 -10.50 -9.19
N PHE A 676 -1.49 -10.87 -9.58
CA PHE A 676 -1.19 -12.18 -10.14
C PHE A 676 -1.20 -13.23 -9.02
N ARG A 677 -1.05 -14.51 -9.37
CA ARG A 677 -1.01 -15.56 -8.37
C ARG A 677 0.03 -15.27 -7.28
N VAL A 678 -0.38 -15.47 -6.03
CA VAL A 678 0.47 -15.36 -4.84
C VAL A 678 0.47 -16.68 -4.06
N ALA A 679 1.43 -16.84 -3.15
CA ALA A 679 1.58 -18.09 -2.40
C ALA A 679 0.55 -18.23 -1.27
N SER A 680 0.18 -17.14 -0.62
CA SER A 680 -0.67 -17.17 0.57
C SER A 680 -1.92 -16.28 0.43
N MET A 681 -2.95 -16.61 1.21
CA MET A 681 -4.14 -15.77 1.37
C MET A 681 -3.78 -14.40 1.98
N MET A 682 -2.78 -14.34 2.85
CA MET A 682 -2.34 -13.08 3.48
C MET A 682 -1.74 -12.14 2.44
N ASP A 683 -0.98 -12.66 1.47
CA ASP A 683 -0.44 -11.87 0.36
C ASP A 683 -1.58 -11.28 -0.48
N SER A 684 -2.62 -12.09 -0.77
CA SER A 684 -3.81 -11.63 -1.48
C SER A 684 -4.51 -10.49 -0.72
N ARG A 685 -4.70 -10.64 0.59
CA ARG A 685 -5.28 -9.57 1.44
C ARG A 685 -4.38 -8.33 1.50
N THR A 686 -3.08 -8.49 1.50
CA THR A 686 -2.15 -7.34 1.48
C THR A 686 -2.31 -6.53 0.20
N ILE A 687 -2.51 -7.17 -0.96
CA ILE A 687 -2.68 -6.48 -2.25
C ILE A 687 -4.10 -5.96 -2.42
N LEU A 688 -5.11 -6.86 -2.29
CA LEU A 688 -6.50 -6.63 -2.71
C LEU A 688 -7.46 -6.33 -1.55
N ASP A 689 -7.00 -6.36 -0.29
CA ASP A 689 -7.82 -6.31 0.93
C ASP A 689 -8.82 -7.48 1.06
N ARG A 690 -8.68 -8.50 0.20
CA ARG A 690 -9.53 -9.70 0.17
C ARG A 690 -8.78 -10.93 -0.34
N PRO A 691 -9.23 -12.15 -0.03
CA PRO A 691 -8.66 -13.38 -0.56
C PRO A 691 -9.03 -13.57 -2.04
N GLY A 692 -8.33 -14.47 -2.71
CA GLY A 692 -8.62 -14.90 -4.09
C GLY A 692 -7.42 -14.99 -5.00
N ALA A 693 -6.36 -14.18 -4.81
CA ALA A 693 -5.19 -14.24 -5.67
C ALA A 693 -4.35 -15.52 -5.46
N GLN A 694 -4.45 -16.19 -4.31
CA GLN A 694 -3.80 -17.49 -4.07
C GLN A 694 -4.45 -18.64 -4.86
N GLN A 695 -5.71 -18.46 -5.27
CA GLN A 695 -6.50 -19.46 -6.02
C GLN A 695 -6.37 -19.31 -7.54
N LEU A 696 -5.58 -18.34 -8.01
CA LEU A 696 -5.31 -18.15 -9.44
C LEU A 696 -4.44 -19.31 -9.98
N ILE A 697 -4.58 -19.56 -11.28
CA ILE A 697 -3.82 -20.62 -11.94
C ILE A 697 -2.34 -20.25 -12.08
N GLY A 698 -2.04 -18.96 -12.22
CA GLY A 698 -0.73 -18.45 -12.61
C GLY A 698 -0.62 -18.22 -14.12
N LYS A 699 0.60 -18.10 -14.66
CA LYS A 699 0.85 -17.87 -16.09
C LYS A 699 0.06 -16.69 -16.69
N GLY A 700 -0.02 -15.59 -15.94
CA GLY A 700 -0.72 -14.38 -16.37
C GLY A 700 -2.20 -14.28 -15.94
N ASP A 701 -2.72 -15.28 -15.24
CA ASP A 701 -4.04 -15.18 -14.60
C ASP A 701 -3.97 -14.20 -13.43
N MET A 702 -4.83 -13.19 -13.41
CA MET A 702 -4.78 -12.08 -12.47
C MET A 702 -6.17 -11.61 -12.03
N LEU A 703 -6.22 -10.96 -10.88
CA LEU A 703 -7.37 -10.20 -10.40
C LEU A 703 -7.07 -8.71 -10.52
N TYR A 704 -7.91 -8.00 -11.23
CA TYR A 704 -7.91 -6.54 -11.29
C TYR A 704 -8.97 -5.98 -10.36
N LEU A 705 -8.57 -5.08 -9.45
CA LEU A 705 -9.46 -4.40 -8.52
C LEU A 705 -9.39 -2.88 -8.73
N GLN A 706 -10.53 -2.29 -9.03
CA GLN A 706 -10.77 -0.84 -9.00
C GLN A 706 -12.20 -0.63 -8.48
N GLY A 707 -12.32 -0.16 -7.26
CA GLY A 707 -13.62 -0.12 -6.57
C GLY A 707 -13.86 -1.37 -5.73
N ASN A 708 -15.10 -1.90 -5.73
CA ASN A 708 -15.49 -2.92 -4.76
C ASN A 708 -15.24 -4.35 -5.22
N ASP A 709 -15.41 -4.67 -6.51
CA ASP A 709 -15.38 -6.05 -6.96
C ASP A 709 -14.20 -6.34 -7.89
N PRO A 710 -13.42 -7.38 -7.62
CA PRO A 710 -12.31 -7.78 -8.47
C PRO A 710 -12.82 -8.45 -9.73
N VAL A 711 -12.27 -8.07 -10.87
CA VAL A 711 -12.48 -8.72 -12.16
C VAL A 711 -11.31 -9.68 -12.42
N ARG A 712 -11.62 -10.94 -12.74
CA ARG A 712 -10.61 -11.90 -13.16
C ARG A 712 -10.30 -11.73 -14.64
N VAL A 713 -9.03 -11.61 -14.96
CA VAL A 713 -8.53 -11.33 -16.30
C VAL A 713 -7.36 -12.24 -16.61
N GLN A 714 -7.38 -12.89 -17.77
CA GLN A 714 -6.18 -13.52 -18.31
C GLN A 714 -5.35 -12.45 -19.01
N CYS A 715 -4.15 -12.21 -18.51
CA CYS A 715 -3.23 -11.22 -19.05
C CYS A 715 -2.91 -11.47 -20.52
N ALA A 716 -2.84 -10.40 -21.30
CA ALA A 716 -2.29 -10.46 -22.65
C ALA A 716 -0.83 -10.88 -22.60
N PHE A 717 -0.47 -11.87 -23.41
CA PHE A 717 0.87 -12.37 -23.50
C PHE A 717 1.64 -11.62 -24.58
N VAL A 718 2.77 -11.05 -24.18
CA VAL A 718 3.78 -10.49 -25.08
C VAL A 718 5.13 -11.02 -24.60
N ASP A 719 5.87 -11.65 -25.50
CA ASP A 719 7.16 -12.25 -25.17
C ASP A 719 8.29 -11.22 -25.30
N THR A 720 9.40 -11.46 -24.62
CA THR A 720 10.59 -10.58 -24.63
C THR A 720 11.08 -10.29 -26.06
N PRO A 721 11.23 -11.28 -26.96
CA PRO A 721 11.62 -11.01 -28.35
C PRO A 721 10.64 -10.14 -29.15
N GLU A 722 9.35 -10.15 -28.81
CA GLU A 722 8.35 -9.26 -29.42
C GLU A 722 8.58 -7.82 -28.98
N VAL A 723 8.83 -7.62 -27.68
CA VAL A 723 9.14 -6.31 -27.11
C VAL A 723 10.45 -5.75 -27.68
N GLU A 724 11.47 -6.57 -27.85
CA GLU A 724 12.74 -6.20 -28.48
C GLU A 724 12.53 -5.70 -29.91
N LYS A 725 11.76 -6.44 -30.71
CA LYS A 725 11.42 -6.02 -32.10
C LYS A 725 10.66 -4.69 -32.13
N ILE A 726 9.75 -4.46 -31.18
CA ILE A 726 9.02 -3.19 -31.08
C ILE A 726 9.97 -2.06 -30.70
N ALA A 727 10.83 -2.25 -29.70
CA ALA A 727 11.80 -1.25 -29.28
C ALA A 727 12.80 -0.92 -30.39
N GLU A 728 13.27 -1.92 -31.11
CA GLU A 728 14.16 -1.78 -32.27
C GLU A 728 13.47 -1.04 -33.41
N TYR A 729 12.24 -1.43 -33.76
CA TYR A 729 11.45 -0.73 -34.79
C TYR A 729 11.27 0.78 -34.48
N ILE A 730 11.01 1.14 -33.21
CA ILE A 730 10.88 2.53 -32.80
C ILE A 730 12.24 3.24 -32.86
N SER A 731 13.31 2.60 -32.39
CA SER A 731 14.65 3.19 -32.32
C SER A 731 15.25 3.55 -33.68
N HIS A 732 14.89 2.80 -34.74
CA HIS A 732 15.34 3.06 -36.10
C HIS A 732 14.67 4.26 -36.77
N GLN A 733 13.64 4.83 -36.13
CA GLN A 733 12.97 6.01 -36.65
C GLN A 733 13.66 7.31 -36.17
N GLN A 734 13.32 8.43 -36.78
CA GLN A 734 13.77 9.73 -36.32
C GLN A 734 13.26 9.99 -34.90
N GLY A 735 14.16 10.21 -33.96
CA GLY A 735 13.85 10.54 -32.57
C GLY A 735 14.22 11.98 -32.23
N TYR A 736 13.98 12.40 -31.00
CA TYR A 736 14.47 13.65 -30.45
C TYR A 736 16.00 13.63 -30.35
N PRO A 737 16.68 14.81 -30.33
CA PRO A 737 18.13 14.85 -30.14
C PRO A 737 18.61 14.19 -28.87
N THR A 738 17.83 14.32 -27.79
CA THR A 738 18.10 13.76 -26.47
C THR A 738 16.80 13.12 -25.88
N ALA A 739 16.94 12.30 -24.83
CA ALA A 739 15.82 11.91 -24.00
C ALA A 739 15.11 13.13 -23.41
N PHE A 740 13.88 12.96 -22.94
CA PHE A 740 13.17 14.01 -22.20
C PHE A 740 13.91 14.29 -20.88
N ILE A 741 14.41 15.50 -20.70
CA ILE A 741 15.19 15.87 -19.53
C ILE A 741 14.25 16.34 -18.43
N LEU A 742 14.34 15.69 -17.26
CA LEU A 742 13.63 16.08 -16.05
C LEU A 742 14.32 17.27 -15.38
N PRO A 743 13.60 18.08 -14.57
CA PRO A 743 14.19 19.17 -13.81
C PRO A 743 15.32 18.69 -12.89
N GLU A 744 16.33 19.51 -12.67
CA GLU A 744 17.36 19.22 -11.67
C GLU A 744 16.76 19.35 -10.27
N TYR A 745 16.96 18.32 -9.42
CA TYR A 745 16.59 18.36 -8.01
C TYR A 745 17.81 18.67 -7.16
N VAL A 746 17.70 19.72 -6.36
CA VAL A 746 18.72 20.15 -5.40
C VAL A 746 18.25 19.72 -4.02
N ASP A 747 18.98 18.81 -3.38
CA ASP A 747 18.72 18.44 -1.99
C ASP A 747 19.32 19.49 -1.05
N GLU A 748 18.46 20.31 -0.45
CA GLU A 748 18.88 21.35 0.50
C GLU A 748 19.50 20.76 1.79
N ASN A 749 19.30 19.47 2.05
CA ASN A 749 19.82 18.79 3.24
C ASN A 749 21.14 18.06 3.01
N ALA A 750 21.65 18.02 1.79
CA ALA A 750 22.94 17.39 1.46
C ALA A 750 24.17 18.24 1.84
N GLU A 751 23.98 19.38 2.52
CA GLU A 751 25.07 20.31 2.89
C GLU A 751 26.07 19.74 3.92
N SER A 752 25.94 18.51 4.41
CA SER A 752 26.82 18.01 5.49
C SER A 752 27.64 16.76 5.19
N SER A 753 27.59 16.20 3.99
CA SER A 753 28.40 14.99 3.73
C SER A 753 29.12 15.07 2.38
N SER A 754 30.37 15.30 2.45
CA SER A 754 31.45 15.02 1.49
C SER A 754 32.17 16.17 0.81
N ALA A 755 32.96 16.90 1.59
CA ALA A 755 34.16 17.60 1.06
C ALA A 755 35.27 16.61 0.60
N ALA A 756 34.97 15.29 0.58
CA ALA A 756 36.00 14.26 0.43
C ALA A 756 36.19 13.73 -1.00
N ASP A 757 35.25 14.00 -1.94
CA ASP A 757 35.29 13.32 -3.26
C ASP A 757 35.05 14.25 -4.45
N VAL A 758 35.79 15.36 -4.52
CA VAL A 758 35.84 16.21 -5.72
C VAL A 758 36.87 15.65 -6.69
N ASP A 759 36.44 15.10 -7.80
CA ASP A 759 37.33 14.59 -8.86
C ASP A 759 38.03 15.76 -9.59
N MET A 760 39.30 15.94 -9.28
CA MET A 760 40.15 16.99 -9.94
C MET A 760 40.56 16.58 -11.34
N ASN A 761 40.36 15.32 -11.77
CA ASN A 761 40.69 14.89 -13.14
C ASN A 761 39.60 15.31 -14.13
N ARG A 762 38.43 15.73 -13.62
CA ARG A 762 37.29 16.16 -14.44
C ARG A 762 36.81 17.55 -14.00
N LEU A 763 37.54 18.59 -14.39
CA LEU A 763 37.15 19.97 -14.10
C LEU A 763 35.88 20.37 -14.86
N ASP A 764 35.01 21.17 -14.22
CA ASP A 764 33.84 21.73 -14.90
C ASP A 764 34.26 22.66 -16.04
N PRO A 765 33.55 22.61 -17.19
CA PRO A 765 33.86 23.52 -18.31
C PRO A 765 33.89 25.02 -17.94
N LEU A 766 33.17 25.43 -16.91
CA LEU A 766 33.10 26.80 -16.40
C LEU A 766 34.13 27.09 -15.29
N PHE A 767 35.00 26.12 -14.96
CA PHE A 767 35.96 26.26 -13.86
C PHE A 767 36.87 27.45 -14.02
N GLU A 768 37.49 27.66 -15.21
CA GLU A 768 38.42 28.74 -15.46
C GLU A 768 37.71 30.11 -15.44
N GLU A 769 36.52 30.20 -16.05
CA GLU A 769 35.73 31.44 -16.04
C GLU A 769 35.23 31.78 -14.62
N ALA A 770 34.88 30.80 -13.82
CA ALA A 770 34.47 30.98 -12.43
C ALA A 770 35.68 31.44 -11.57
N ALA A 771 36.85 30.87 -11.80
CA ALA A 771 38.08 31.31 -11.14
C ALA A 771 38.40 32.81 -11.41
N ARG A 772 38.33 33.22 -12.66
CA ARG A 772 38.52 34.63 -13.05
C ARG A 772 37.45 35.54 -12.43
N LEU A 773 36.22 35.11 -12.40
CA LEU A 773 35.09 35.82 -11.77
C LEU A 773 35.32 36.05 -10.27
N VAL A 774 35.72 35.00 -9.55
CA VAL A 774 36.01 35.04 -8.12
C VAL A 774 37.16 35.99 -7.77
N ILE A 775 38.23 35.98 -8.58
CA ILE A 775 39.37 36.88 -8.41
C ILE A 775 38.98 38.30 -8.72
N TYR A 776 38.25 38.55 -9.81
CA TYR A 776 37.81 39.90 -10.18
C TYR A 776 36.97 40.56 -9.08
N HIS A 777 36.08 39.78 -8.42
CA HIS A 777 35.25 40.30 -7.35
C HIS A 777 35.86 40.17 -5.95
N GLN A 778 37.01 39.49 -5.81
CA GLN A 778 37.67 39.18 -4.55
C GLN A 778 36.68 38.54 -3.52
N GLN A 779 35.77 37.70 -4.05
CA GLN A 779 34.74 37.12 -3.23
C GLN A 779 34.44 35.67 -3.68
N GLY A 780 34.79 34.70 -2.85
CA GLY A 780 34.47 33.28 -3.07
C GLY A 780 33.04 32.96 -2.68
N SER A 781 32.05 33.38 -3.48
CA SER A 781 30.63 33.20 -3.22
C SER A 781 29.97 32.28 -4.23
N THR A 782 29.44 31.15 -3.76
CA THR A 782 28.66 30.21 -4.59
C THR A 782 27.48 30.92 -5.29
N SER A 783 26.81 31.83 -4.59
CA SER A 783 25.70 32.62 -5.15
C SER A 783 26.15 33.58 -6.25
N LEU A 784 27.39 34.04 -6.25
CA LEU A 784 27.94 34.88 -7.31
C LEU A 784 28.11 34.07 -8.60
N ILE A 785 28.69 32.85 -8.50
CA ILE A 785 28.87 31.93 -9.61
C ILE A 785 27.51 31.53 -10.17
N GLN A 786 26.56 31.14 -9.31
CA GLN A 786 25.21 30.77 -9.67
C GLN A 786 24.51 31.86 -10.52
N ARG A 787 24.53 33.10 -10.04
CA ARG A 787 23.86 34.21 -10.74
C ARG A 787 24.54 34.60 -12.05
N LYS A 788 25.85 34.56 -12.09
CA LYS A 788 26.62 34.99 -13.28
C LYS A 788 26.47 33.99 -14.43
N PHE A 789 26.55 32.71 -14.14
CA PHE A 789 26.51 31.64 -15.14
C PHE A 789 25.11 31.02 -15.32
N SER A 790 24.11 31.47 -14.54
CA SER A 790 22.74 30.96 -14.57
C SER A 790 22.68 29.43 -14.39
N ILE A 791 23.52 28.89 -13.49
CA ILE A 791 23.64 27.46 -13.19
C ILE A 791 23.01 27.13 -11.83
N GLY A 792 22.68 25.83 -11.61
CA GLY A 792 22.13 25.34 -10.34
C GLY A 792 23.14 25.51 -9.18
N TYR A 793 22.62 25.64 -7.94
CA TYR A 793 23.41 25.85 -6.72
C TYR A 793 24.47 24.76 -6.53
N ASN A 794 24.12 23.47 -6.75
CA ASN A 794 25.04 22.33 -6.59
C ASN A 794 26.20 22.36 -7.60
N ARG A 795 25.94 22.76 -8.85
CA ARG A 795 26.99 22.89 -9.82
C ARG A 795 27.92 24.04 -9.45
N ALA A 796 27.36 25.19 -9.01
CA ALA A 796 28.14 26.31 -8.50
C ALA A 796 28.92 25.92 -7.24
N GLY A 797 28.38 25.10 -6.37
CA GLY A 797 29.01 24.50 -5.19
C GLY A 797 30.20 23.62 -5.59
N ARG A 798 29.99 22.66 -6.48
CA ARG A 798 31.08 21.80 -7.03
C ARG A 798 32.21 22.61 -7.67
N ILE A 799 31.89 23.64 -8.43
CA ILE A 799 32.91 24.53 -8.99
C ILE A 799 33.65 25.25 -7.87
N MET A 800 32.96 25.71 -6.82
CA MET A 800 33.58 26.37 -5.68
C MET A 800 34.53 25.42 -4.90
N ASP A 801 34.12 24.13 -4.76
CA ASP A 801 34.93 23.10 -4.10
C ASP A 801 36.15 22.71 -4.97
N GLN A 802 36.02 22.72 -6.32
CA GLN A 802 37.16 22.58 -7.22
C GLN A 802 38.10 23.76 -7.10
N LEU A 803 37.59 24.99 -6.95
CA LEU A 803 38.41 26.21 -6.74
C LEU A 803 39.14 26.15 -5.38
N GLU A 804 38.54 25.58 -4.32
CA GLU A 804 39.20 25.37 -3.05
C GLU A 804 40.36 24.37 -3.16
N ARG A 805 40.12 23.21 -3.80
CA ARG A 805 41.20 22.23 -4.03
C ARG A 805 42.32 22.74 -4.93
N ALA A 806 41.99 23.60 -5.90
CA ALA A 806 42.99 24.28 -6.71
C ALA A 806 43.77 25.37 -5.94
N GLY A 807 43.38 25.63 -4.67
CA GLY A 807 44.00 26.64 -3.83
C GLY A 807 43.69 28.08 -4.26
N ILE A 808 42.61 28.29 -5.03
CA ILE A 808 42.20 29.63 -5.50
C ILE A 808 41.37 30.32 -4.41
N VAL A 809 40.53 29.55 -3.71
CA VAL A 809 39.76 30.03 -2.56
C VAL A 809 40.09 29.21 -1.31
N GLY A 810 39.84 29.80 -0.16
CA GLY A 810 40.01 29.15 1.14
C GLY A 810 38.85 28.21 1.51
N PRO A 811 38.95 27.48 2.65
CA PRO A 811 37.93 26.53 3.11
C PRO A 811 36.60 27.21 3.43
N ALA A 812 35.53 26.41 3.37
CA ALA A 812 34.19 26.88 3.65
C ALA A 812 34.09 27.41 5.10
N ASN A 813 33.56 28.60 5.30
CA ASN A 813 33.40 29.27 6.58
C ASN A 813 31.91 29.53 6.87
N GLY A 814 31.12 28.44 6.99
CA GLY A 814 29.68 28.51 7.15
C GLY A 814 28.96 29.17 6.00
N SER A 815 28.02 30.05 6.25
CA SER A 815 27.25 30.77 5.21
C SER A 815 27.95 32.03 4.62
N LYS A 816 29.20 32.31 5.03
CA LYS A 816 29.95 33.45 4.52
C LYS A 816 30.69 33.09 3.23
N ALA A 817 30.92 34.09 2.39
CA ALA A 817 31.79 33.94 1.22
C ALA A 817 33.18 33.47 1.67
N ARG A 818 33.76 32.50 0.93
CA ARG A 818 35.13 32.01 1.16
C ARG A 818 36.17 33.07 0.84
N ASP A 819 37.24 33.07 1.59
CA ASP A 819 38.35 33.98 1.35
C ASP A 819 39.05 33.63 0.03
N VAL A 820 39.44 34.64 -0.76
CA VAL A 820 40.18 34.46 -2.03
C VAL A 820 41.67 34.43 -1.70
N LEU A 821 42.33 33.33 -2.04
CA LEU A 821 43.74 33.12 -1.76
C LEU A 821 44.65 33.60 -2.91
N CYS A 822 44.06 33.82 -4.09
CA CYS A 822 44.74 34.28 -5.28
C CYS A 822 44.52 35.79 -5.45
N MET A 823 45.57 36.59 -5.46
CA MET A 823 45.45 38.05 -5.44
C MET A 823 45.43 38.66 -6.84
N ASP A 824 46.09 38.02 -7.79
CA ASP A 824 46.28 38.55 -9.15
C ASP A 824 45.99 37.51 -10.23
N GLU A 825 45.65 37.94 -11.42
CA GLU A 825 45.40 37.13 -12.60
C GLU A 825 46.63 36.33 -13.04
N ASN A 826 47.85 36.84 -12.78
CA ASN A 826 49.11 36.14 -13.04
C ASN A 826 49.33 34.94 -12.12
N ASP A 827 48.91 35.03 -10.84
CA ASP A 827 48.95 33.91 -9.87
C ASP A 827 47.94 32.83 -10.25
N LEU A 828 46.78 33.25 -10.78
CA LEU A 828 45.79 32.32 -11.32
C LEU A 828 46.33 31.51 -12.49
N ASP A 829 46.93 32.20 -13.48
CA ASP A 829 47.47 31.55 -14.67
C ASP A 829 48.61 30.58 -14.33
N MET A 830 49.42 30.89 -13.32
CA MET A 830 50.43 29.96 -12.81
C MET A 830 49.80 28.71 -12.18
N ARG A 831 48.75 28.86 -11.37
CA ARG A 831 48.04 27.74 -10.72
C ARG A 831 47.27 26.87 -11.73
N LEU A 832 46.63 27.49 -12.72
CA LEU A 832 45.95 26.79 -13.82
C LEU A 832 46.93 25.99 -14.68
N ASN A 833 48.12 26.56 -15.00
CA ASN A 833 49.15 25.84 -15.73
C ASN A 833 49.75 24.69 -14.94
N ASN A 834 49.88 24.83 -13.61
CA ASN A 834 50.30 23.72 -12.74
C ASN A 834 49.26 22.59 -12.68
N LEU A 835 47.95 22.91 -12.66
CA LEU A 835 46.88 21.92 -12.73
C LEU A 835 46.77 21.19 -14.07
N LYS A 836 47.09 21.88 -15.19
CA LYS A 836 47.10 21.26 -16.52
C LYS A 836 48.32 20.35 -16.75
N ASN A 837 49.38 20.50 -15.92
CA ASN A 837 50.61 19.70 -15.99
C ASN A 837 50.67 18.55 -14.97
N GLN A 838 49.70 18.44 -14.06
CA GLN A 838 49.47 17.29 -13.20
C GLN A 838 48.49 16.32 -13.88
#